data_c6e56e1e2b369c860ce1cd5b9c467ace
#
_entry.id   c6e56e1e2b369c860ce1cd5b9c467ace
#
_cell.length_a   1.000
_cell.length_b   1.000
_cell.length_c   1.000
_cell.angle_alpha   90.00
_cell.angle_beta   90.00
_cell.angle_gamma   90.00
#
_symmetry.space_group_name_H-M   'P 1'
#
loop_
_entity.id
_entity.type
_entity.pdbx_description
1 polymer ?
#
loop_
_entity_poly.entity_id
_entity_poly.type
_entity_poly.pdbx_seq_one_letter_code
_entity_poly.pdbx_strand_id
1 'polypeptide(L)'
;MRILAINIQNFRKLLQCHIDFSKKITLFVGANNSGKTSAMDALGKFLADRRFTFNDITISKRSDINQIGDRWIQEECEEPVDLAEWESFVPKMDMWLDISRNEIHYVSGIIPTLKWRGGELGVRLAFLPKDISKLFLEYREAYFAARKTEKAKEKVEIRLYPKNLCEFLEKNFNTYFSIKTFILDPAKAEADEPQSTPFEMECFTDNPLKGIIKVDMIDAQRGFADPDNADGTERTKKQLSEQMRSYYDKHLDPEKSPSPEDLDILQATEEARKAFDRNLAIKFEPAIHELEGLGYPGIADPKLTIATKMSTSETLKHDAAVQYALSKSDDSLKLSEKYNGLGYQNLISMVFDLMRFRDDWMREGKAKQAKQGSDWAIEPLHLVLVEEPEAHLHVQVQQVFIRKAYDVLTNHKFIKENENFATQLVISTHSSHVARETNFADLRYFKRLSEGSESTIATSKVINLSDVFGKEDETDKFVTRYLQSTHCDLFFADAVILVEGSAENMLLPHFIRNKYPKVYQRYISILSINGRHSHRLNPLIEKLCIPTLVIADMDSAEKEGHHKAACPERGKGLISGNYTIAQWLVKEKDLDRLLAIPSAKKEIIKETPYKYSIRVAYQTPVTIDYDGTVKEAIASTFEDCLVYTNYQLFKEISTDDTGSLVKR
;
A
#
# COMPACT_ATOMS: atom_id res chain seq x y z
N MET A 1 0.41 -20.99 -11.94
CA MET A 1 0.75 -20.72 -10.51
C MET A 1 0.36 -19.30 -10.14
N ARG A 2 -0.16 -19.05 -8.91
CA ARG A 2 -0.46 -17.71 -8.41
C ARG A 2 -0.51 -17.71 -6.88
N ILE A 3 -0.28 -16.55 -6.29
CA ILE A 3 -0.57 -16.32 -4.87
C ILE A 3 -2.08 -16.16 -4.71
N LEU A 4 -2.68 -16.91 -3.79
CA LEU A 4 -4.09 -16.79 -3.41
C LEU A 4 -4.27 -15.78 -2.29
N ALA A 5 -3.51 -15.96 -1.22
CA ALA A 5 -3.59 -15.12 -0.03
C ALA A 5 -2.27 -15.14 0.75
N ILE A 6 -2.10 -14.14 1.60
CA ILE A 6 -1.04 -14.11 2.61
C ILE A 6 -1.63 -13.77 3.98
N ASN A 7 -1.03 -14.35 5.03
CA ASN A 7 -1.29 -13.97 6.42
C ASN A 7 -0.01 -13.38 7.02
N ILE A 8 -0.02 -12.09 7.33
CA ILE A 8 1.12 -11.41 7.97
C ILE A 8 0.83 -11.28 9.46
N GLN A 9 1.80 -11.66 10.29
CA GLN A 9 1.69 -11.59 11.74
C GLN A 9 2.93 -10.92 12.35
N ASN A 10 2.70 -10.13 13.41
CA ASN A 10 3.71 -9.47 14.23
C ASN A 10 4.71 -8.59 13.45
N PHE A 11 4.31 -8.05 12.31
CA PHE A 11 5.16 -7.19 11.49
C PHE A 11 4.73 -5.73 11.60
N ARG A 12 5.51 -4.89 12.26
CA ARG A 12 5.24 -3.45 12.49
C ARG A 12 3.84 -3.23 13.07
N LYS A 13 2.92 -2.62 12.30
CA LYS A 13 1.51 -2.39 12.69
C LYS A 13 0.59 -3.56 12.36
N LEU A 14 1.07 -4.54 11.60
CA LEU A 14 0.29 -5.69 11.15
C LEU A 14 0.41 -6.80 12.19
N LEU A 15 -0.49 -6.77 13.19
CA LEU A 15 -0.48 -7.77 14.26
C LEU A 15 -0.95 -9.13 13.73
N GLN A 16 -2.06 -9.14 13.01
CA GLN A 16 -2.59 -10.32 12.32
C GLN A 16 -3.46 -9.84 11.15
N CYS A 17 -3.00 -9.99 9.93
CA CYS A 17 -3.65 -9.49 8.73
C CYS A 17 -3.71 -10.57 7.65
N HIS A 18 -4.90 -10.88 7.18
CA HIS A 18 -5.17 -11.73 6.04
C HIS A 18 -5.40 -10.88 4.80
N ILE A 19 -4.71 -11.17 3.70
CA ILE A 19 -4.75 -10.39 2.45
C ILE A 19 -4.94 -11.35 1.28
N ASP A 20 -6.09 -11.29 0.62
CA ASP A 20 -6.34 -12.03 -0.62
C ASP A 20 -5.64 -11.38 -1.79
N PHE A 21 -5.18 -12.18 -2.73
CA PHE A 21 -4.58 -11.70 -3.96
C PHE A 21 -5.51 -11.94 -5.15
N SER A 22 -5.66 -10.91 -5.96
CA SER A 22 -6.36 -11.00 -7.23
C SER A 22 -5.49 -11.64 -8.29
N LYS A 23 -6.11 -12.19 -9.33
CA LYS A 23 -5.37 -12.88 -10.42
C LYS A 23 -4.37 -11.97 -11.14
N LYS A 24 -4.68 -10.69 -11.28
CA LYS A 24 -3.87 -9.74 -12.06
C LYS A 24 -3.38 -8.58 -11.21
N ILE A 25 -4.29 -7.78 -10.67
CA ILE A 25 -4.00 -6.55 -9.94
C ILE A 25 -4.68 -6.64 -8.58
N THR A 26 -3.92 -6.40 -7.52
CA THR A 26 -4.43 -6.21 -6.15
C THR A 26 -4.11 -4.80 -5.71
N LEU A 27 -5.12 -4.07 -5.24
CA LEU A 27 -4.94 -2.67 -4.84
C LEU A 27 -5.10 -2.50 -3.33
N PHE A 28 -4.07 -2.00 -2.66
CA PHE A 28 -4.09 -1.66 -1.24
C PHE A 28 -4.57 -0.22 -1.08
N VAL A 29 -5.72 -0.03 -0.43
CA VAL A 29 -6.35 1.26 -0.17
C VAL A 29 -6.53 1.50 1.32
N GLY A 30 -6.60 2.75 1.74
CA GLY A 30 -6.81 3.13 3.14
C GLY A 30 -6.12 4.43 3.49
N ALA A 31 -6.47 4.99 4.64
CA ALA A 31 -5.91 6.25 5.13
C ALA A 31 -4.38 6.21 5.26
N ASN A 32 -3.76 7.38 5.37
CA ASN A 32 -2.32 7.49 5.65
C ASN A 32 -1.97 6.72 6.93
N ASN A 33 -0.81 6.06 6.94
CA ASN A 33 -0.32 5.30 8.08
C ASN A 33 -1.24 4.12 8.49
N SER A 34 -2.01 3.56 7.56
CA SER A 34 -2.88 2.39 7.77
C SER A 34 -2.18 1.04 7.61
N GLY A 35 -0.87 1.03 7.29
CA GLY A 35 -0.08 -0.21 7.18
C GLY A 35 0.10 -0.75 5.76
N LYS A 36 -0.32 -0.04 4.71
CA LYS A 36 -0.13 -0.44 3.30
C LYS A 36 1.36 -0.65 2.97
N THR A 37 2.19 0.36 3.23
CA THR A 37 3.66 0.27 3.07
C THR A 37 4.25 -0.86 3.91
N SER A 38 3.73 -1.08 5.13
CA SER A 38 4.19 -2.21 5.94
C SER A 38 3.89 -3.57 5.29
N ALA A 39 2.76 -3.72 4.62
CA ALA A 39 2.45 -4.95 3.90
C ALA A 39 3.33 -5.13 2.65
N MET A 40 3.60 -4.04 1.92
CA MET A 40 4.52 -4.05 0.78
C MET A 40 5.94 -4.43 1.22
N ASP A 41 6.45 -3.78 2.28
CA ASP A 41 7.74 -4.09 2.88
C ASP A 41 7.82 -5.54 3.40
N ALA A 42 6.75 -6.07 4.00
CA ALA A 42 6.72 -7.46 4.43
C ALA A 42 6.91 -8.41 3.25
N LEU A 43 6.17 -8.20 2.15
CA LEU A 43 6.34 -8.98 0.92
C LEU A 43 7.78 -8.89 0.39
N GLY A 44 8.33 -7.68 0.27
CA GLY A 44 9.71 -7.48 -0.18
C GLY A 44 10.74 -8.18 0.73
N LYS A 45 10.61 -8.01 2.06
CA LYS A 45 11.57 -8.56 3.02
C LYS A 45 11.49 -10.09 3.14
N PHE A 46 10.28 -10.66 3.17
CA PHE A 46 10.14 -12.11 3.27
C PHE A 46 10.53 -12.84 1.98
N LEU A 47 10.22 -12.28 0.83
CA LEU A 47 10.39 -12.97 -0.46
C LEU A 47 11.70 -12.64 -1.19
N ALA A 48 12.22 -11.40 -1.05
CA ALA A 48 13.38 -10.93 -1.82
C ALA A 48 14.59 -10.56 -0.94
N ASP A 49 14.55 -9.46 -0.19
CA ASP A 49 15.70 -8.90 0.52
C ASP A 49 16.14 -9.74 1.72
N ARG A 50 15.21 -10.34 2.45
CA ARG A 50 15.42 -11.19 3.64
C ARG A 50 16.18 -10.50 4.77
N ARG A 51 16.28 -9.16 4.78
CA ARG A 51 16.92 -8.36 5.82
C ARG A 51 15.89 -7.69 6.70
N PHE A 52 15.88 -8.08 7.96
CA PHE A 52 14.99 -7.50 8.96
C PHE A 52 15.73 -6.57 9.90
N THR A 53 15.01 -5.59 10.40
CA THR A 53 15.45 -4.73 11.50
C THR A 53 14.62 -5.04 12.73
N PHE A 54 15.12 -4.71 13.91
CA PHE A 54 14.37 -4.90 15.14
C PHE A 54 13.04 -4.10 15.16
N ASN A 55 13.00 -2.99 14.38
CA ASN A 55 11.80 -2.18 14.20
C ASN A 55 10.71 -2.86 13.33
N ASP A 56 11.01 -3.97 12.68
CA ASP A 56 10.01 -4.75 11.95
C ASP A 56 9.16 -5.64 12.86
N ILE A 57 9.58 -5.85 14.12
CA ILE A 57 8.73 -6.49 15.13
C ILE A 57 7.66 -5.51 15.61
N THR A 58 6.44 -5.99 15.78
CA THR A 58 5.34 -5.20 16.36
C THR A 58 5.73 -4.70 17.77
N ILE A 59 5.62 -3.39 17.98
CA ILE A 59 6.12 -2.74 19.21
C ILE A 59 5.49 -3.33 20.47
N SER A 60 4.20 -3.71 20.45
CA SER A 60 3.55 -4.34 21.61
C SER A 60 4.20 -5.65 22.04
N LYS A 61 4.91 -6.34 21.16
CA LYS A 61 5.61 -7.60 21.47
C LYS A 61 6.98 -7.41 22.12
N ARG A 62 7.49 -6.18 22.16
CA ARG A 62 8.80 -5.88 22.78
C ARG A 62 8.80 -6.10 24.30
N SER A 63 7.68 -5.84 24.96
CA SER A 63 7.55 -6.16 26.40
C SER A 63 7.67 -7.65 26.67
N ASP A 64 7.06 -8.47 25.81
CA ASP A 64 7.06 -9.92 25.94
C ASP A 64 8.49 -10.47 25.71
N ILE A 65 9.22 -9.93 24.71
CA ILE A 65 10.62 -10.26 24.46
C ILE A 65 11.51 -9.87 25.67
N ASN A 66 11.27 -8.71 26.29
CA ASN A 66 12.03 -8.33 27.49
C ASN A 66 11.72 -9.24 28.67
N GLN A 67 10.49 -9.76 28.83
CA GLN A 67 10.18 -10.75 29.85
C GLN A 67 10.97 -12.04 29.66
N ILE A 68 11.25 -12.47 28.41
CA ILE A 68 12.16 -13.57 28.14
C ILE A 68 13.57 -13.22 28.66
N GLY A 69 14.07 -12.02 28.33
CA GLY A 69 15.36 -11.54 28.80
C GLY A 69 15.45 -11.50 30.33
N ASP A 70 14.39 -11.04 31.00
CA ASP A 70 14.32 -10.98 32.47
C ASP A 70 14.33 -12.40 33.11
N ARG A 71 13.71 -13.40 32.47
CA ARG A 71 13.81 -14.81 32.88
C ARG A 71 15.24 -15.36 32.69
N TRP A 72 15.86 -15.03 31.56
CA TRP A 72 17.21 -15.52 31.22
C TRP A 72 18.32 -15.02 32.15
N ILE A 73 18.15 -13.86 32.78
CA ILE A 73 19.13 -13.29 33.71
C ILE A 73 18.96 -13.80 35.14
N GLN A 74 17.93 -14.61 35.46
CA GLN A 74 17.76 -15.22 36.76
C GLN A 74 18.81 -16.30 36.95
N GLU A 75 19.35 -16.46 38.17
CA GLU A 75 20.41 -17.40 38.50
C GLU A 75 19.96 -18.87 38.30
N GLU A 76 18.68 -19.13 38.51
CA GLU A 76 18.07 -20.48 38.40
C GLU A 76 17.78 -20.90 36.94
N CYS A 77 17.94 -20.00 35.96
CA CYS A 77 17.65 -20.30 34.57
C CYS A 77 18.84 -20.96 33.89
N GLU A 78 18.80 -22.29 33.76
CA GLU A 78 19.85 -23.08 33.10
C GLU A 78 19.62 -23.31 31.61
N GLU A 79 18.37 -23.24 31.14
CA GLU A 79 17.98 -23.52 29.75
C GLU A 79 17.27 -22.34 29.09
N PRO A 80 17.47 -22.12 27.78
CA PRO A 80 16.75 -21.11 27.03
C PRO A 80 15.27 -21.50 26.85
N VAL A 81 14.45 -20.50 26.56
CA VAL A 81 13.03 -20.67 26.22
C VAL A 81 12.88 -21.41 24.91
N ASP A 82 11.84 -22.23 24.77
CA ASP A 82 11.57 -23.01 23.57
C ASP A 82 11.31 -22.10 22.32
N LEU A 83 11.65 -22.63 21.15
CA LEU A 83 11.43 -21.96 19.86
C LEU A 83 9.95 -21.63 19.62
N ALA A 84 9.04 -22.45 20.13
CA ALA A 84 7.60 -22.24 20.03
C ALA A 84 7.13 -20.95 20.73
N GLU A 85 7.76 -20.55 21.83
CA GLU A 85 7.42 -19.29 22.51
C GLU A 85 7.81 -18.08 21.66
N TRP A 86 8.97 -18.13 20.98
CA TRP A 86 9.41 -17.08 20.08
C TRP A 86 8.46 -16.87 18.91
N GLU A 87 7.78 -17.89 18.43
CA GLU A 87 6.83 -17.79 17.31
C GLU A 87 5.74 -16.75 17.55
N SER A 88 5.30 -16.58 18.80
CA SER A 88 4.23 -15.62 19.15
C SER A 88 4.66 -14.16 19.09
N PHE A 89 5.95 -13.88 19.03
CA PHE A 89 6.49 -12.51 19.09
C PHE A 89 7.10 -12.02 17.78
N VAL A 90 7.63 -12.94 16.98
CA VAL A 90 8.42 -12.60 15.79
C VAL A 90 7.56 -12.43 14.54
N PRO A 91 8.05 -11.64 13.57
CA PRO A 91 7.40 -11.52 12.28
C PRO A 91 7.30 -12.85 11.56
N LYS A 92 6.11 -13.17 11.05
CA LYS A 92 5.88 -14.33 10.20
C LYS A 92 4.87 -14.03 9.09
N MET A 93 4.99 -14.73 7.98
CA MET A 93 4.12 -14.63 6.82
C MET A 93 3.78 -16.04 6.32
N ASP A 94 2.50 -16.37 6.29
CA ASP A 94 1.98 -17.55 5.61
C ASP A 94 1.57 -17.15 4.21
N MET A 95 2.00 -17.88 3.20
CA MET A 95 1.66 -17.66 1.81
C MET A 95 0.98 -18.89 1.24
N TRP A 96 -0.17 -18.67 0.61
CA TRP A 96 -0.96 -19.70 -0.06
C TRP A 96 -0.84 -19.54 -1.55
N LEU A 97 -0.39 -20.58 -2.24
CA LEU A 97 -0.20 -20.66 -3.67
C LEU A 97 -1.23 -21.61 -4.29
N ASP A 98 -1.78 -21.23 -5.44
CA ASP A 98 -2.58 -22.11 -6.28
C ASP A 98 -1.69 -22.74 -7.36
N ILE A 99 -1.54 -24.05 -7.30
CA ILE A 99 -0.62 -24.81 -8.14
C ILE A 99 -1.42 -25.79 -9.02
N SER A 100 -1.42 -25.60 -10.33
CA SER A 100 -2.02 -26.54 -11.24
C SER A 100 -1.17 -27.82 -11.39
N ARG A 101 -1.77 -28.91 -11.88
CA ARG A 101 -1.07 -30.19 -12.04
C ARG A 101 0.18 -30.10 -12.93
N ASN A 102 0.15 -29.25 -13.93
CA ASN A 102 1.26 -29.05 -14.87
C ASN A 102 2.44 -28.27 -14.25
N GLU A 103 2.23 -27.63 -13.09
CA GLU A 103 3.19 -26.77 -12.43
C GLU A 103 3.86 -27.41 -11.22
N ILE A 104 3.47 -28.66 -10.85
CA ILE A 104 4.00 -29.38 -9.66
C ILE A 104 5.53 -29.49 -9.72
N HIS A 105 6.12 -29.60 -10.89
CA HIS A 105 7.57 -29.72 -11.05
C HIS A 105 8.34 -28.48 -10.55
N TYR A 106 7.74 -27.29 -10.57
CA TYR A 106 8.35 -26.08 -10.02
C TYR A 106 8.45 -26.09 -8.50
N VAL A 107 7.51 -26.76 -7.83
CA VAL A 107 7.39 -26.81 -6.35
C VAL A 107 7.80 -28.16 -5.79
N SER A 108 8.52 -28.99 -6.54
CA SER A 108 8.88 -30.36 -6.15
C SER A 108 9.60 -30.45 -4.78
N GLY A 109 10.35 -29.39 -4.41
CA GLY A 109 11.04 -29.31 -3.11
C GLY A 109 10.16 -28.98 -1.91
N ILE A 110 8.90 -28.51 -2.12
CA ILE A 110 8.00 -28.06 -1.04
C ILE A 110 6.62 -28.72 -1.12
N ILE A 111 6.55 -29.94 -1.66
CA ILE A 111 5.31 -30.70 -1.78
C ILE A 111 4.85 -31.12 -0.36
N PRO A 112 3.58 -30.85 0.03
CA PRO A 112 3.10 -31.17 1.38
C PRO A 112 3.11 -32.68 1.69
N THR A 113 2.71 -33.49 0.70
CA THR A 113 2.70 -34.94 0.78
C THR A 113 2.93 -35.57 -0.59
N LEU A 114 3.47 -36.79 -0.64
CA LEU A 114 3.68 -37.52 -1.90
C LEU A 114 2.38 -37.84 -2.67
N LYS A 115 1.23 -37.75 -2.02
CA LYS A 115 -0.09 -37.96 -2.62
C LYS A 115 -0.70 -36.66 -3.20
N TRP A 116 -0.14 -35.50 -2.87
CA TRP A 116 -0.63 -34.21 -3.36
C TRP A 116 -0.49 -34.12 -4.89
N ARG A 117 -1.51 -33.62 -5.55
CA ARG A 117 -1.61 -33.58 -7.04
C ARG A 117 -1.91 -32.17 -7.56
N GLY A 118 -1.53 -31.15 -6.84
CA GLY A 118 -1.85 -29.75 -7.14
C GLY A 118 -3.00 -29.24 -6.27
N GLY A 119 -3.32 -27.96 -6.40
CA GLY A 119 -4.23 -27.22 -5.57
C GLY A 119 -3.48 -26.24 -4.64
N GLU A 120 -4.03 -25.99 -3.49
CA GLU A 120 -3.43 -25.06 -2.52
C GLU A 120 -2.16 -25.63 -1.89
N LEU A 121 -1.13 -24.76 -1.85
CA LEU A 121 0.15 -25.04 -1.22
C LEU A 121 0.46 -23.89 -0.24
N GLY A 122 0.54 -24.21 1.06
CA GLY A 122 0.84 -23.25 2.10
C GLY A 122 2.31 -23.29 2.50
N VAL A 123 2.93 -22.12 2.58
CA VAL A 123 4.33 -21.95 3.01
C VAL A 123 4.40 -20.86 4.08
N ARG A 124 4.92 -21.21 5.27
CA ARG A 124 5.21 -20.26 6.35
C ARG A 124 6.65 -19.81 6.30
N LEU A 125 6.85 -18.51 6.26
CA LEU A 125 8.13 -17.82 6.41
C LEU A 125 8.14 -17.17 7.80
N ALA A 126 8.95 -17.67 8.74
CA ALA A 126 9.02 -17.15 10.09
C ALA A 126 10.44 -16.68 10.40
N PHE A 127 10.58 -15.45 10.91
CA PHE A 127 11.87 -14.88 11.26
C PHE A 127 12.26 -15.29 12.70
N LEU A 128 12.88 -16.44 12.84
CA LEU A 128 13.14 -17.14 14.10
C LEU A 128 14.62 -17.12 14.48
N PRO A 129 14.95 -17.33 15.77
CA PRO A 129 16.32 -17.54 16.21
C PRO A 129 16.99 -18.68 15.45
N LYS A 130 18.23 -18.48 15.01
CA LYS A 130 19.08 -19.51 14.39
C LYS A 130 19.45 -20.58 15.41
N ASP A 131 19.99 -20.11 16.55
CA ASP A 131 20.43 -20.91 17.71
C ASP A 131 20.05 -20.14 18.97
N ILE A 132 19.08 -20.68 19.70
CA ILE A 132 18.58 -20.05 20.93
C ILE A 132 19.60 -20.17 22.04
N SER A 133 20.30 -21.32 22.15
CA SER A 133 21.29 -21.54 23.17
C SER A 133 22.46 -20.57 23.08
N LYS A 134 22.90 -20.30 21.84
CA LYS A 134 23.93 -19.30 21.58
C LYS A 134 23.46 -17.89 21.94
N LEU A 135 22.23 -17.52 21.54
CA LEU A 135 21.64 -16.22 21.87
C LEU A 135 21.51 -16.03 23.38
N PHE A 136 21.05 -17.06 24.09
CA PHE A 136 20.93 -17.09 25.55
C PHE A 136 22.27 -16.85 26.25
N LEU A 137 23.29 -17.60 25.87
CA LEU A 137 24.63 -17.50 26.49
C LEU A 137 25.25 -16.13 26.24
N GLU A 138 25.30 -15.68 24.99
CA GLU A 138 25.93 -14.41 24.62
C GLU A 138 25.22 -13.20 25.21
N TYR A 139 23.87 -13.22 25.30
CA TYR A 139 23.09 -12.19 26.00
C TYR A 139 23.42 -12.14 27.48
N ARG A 140 23.44 -13.31 28.18
CA ARG A 140 23.78 -13.38 29.61
C ARG A 140 25.20 -12.87 29.88
N GLU A 141 26.17 -13.28 29.09
CA GLU A 141 27.56 -12.81 29.22
C GLU A 141 27.64 -11.31 29.08
N ALA A 142 27.02 -10.73 28.03
CA ALA A 142 27.01 -9.30 27.79
C ALA A 142 26.33 -8.53 28.93
N TYR A 143 25.17 -9.04 29.41
CA TYR A 143 24.41 -8.42 30.47
C TYR A 143 25.17 -8.41 31.78
N PHE A 144 25.72 -9.56 32.21
CA PHE A 144 26.44 -9.66 33.48
C PHE A 144 27.78 -8.92 33.46
N ALA A 145 28.49 -8.88 32.32
CA ALA A 145 29.68 -8.06 32.12
C ALA A 145 29.39 -6.55 32.31
N ALA A 146 28.27 -6.09 31.74
CA ALA A 146 27.80 -4.71 31.90
C ALA A 146 27.48 -4.39 33.39
N ARG A 147 26.75 -5.27 34.08
CA ARG A 147 26.39 -5.10 35.50
C ARG A 147 27.61 -5.13 36.41
N LYS A 148 28.58 -6.03 36.14
CA LYS A 148 29.84 -6.07 36.87
C LYS A 148 30.64 -4.75 36.74
N THR A 149 30.68 -4.19 35.54
CA THR A 149 31.37 -2.90 35.28
C THR A 149 30.66 -1.73 35.97
N GLU A 150 29.32 -1.73 35.99
CA GLU A 150 28.52 -0.70 36.71
C GLU A 150 28.80 -0.75 38.21
N LYS A 151 28.86 -1.95 38.82
CA LYS A 151 29.14 -2.14 40.27
C LYS A 151 30.56 -1.77 40.65
N ALA A 152 31.50 -1.75 39.73
CA ALA A 152 32.90 -1.41 39.98
C ALA A 152 33.16 0.10 40.21
N LYS A 153 32.19 0.98 39.92
CA LYS A 153 32.23 2.42 40.16
C LYS A 153 31.06 2.88 41.03
N GLU A 154 31.37 3.48 42.17
CA GLU A 154 30.38 3.88 43.20
C GLU A 154 29.36 4.96 42.81
N LYS A 155 29.46 5.58 41.62
CA LYS A 155 28.56 6.64 41.12
C LYS A 155 28.37 6.54 39.62
N VAL A 156 27.75 5.45 39.12
CA VAL A 156 27.34 5.38 37.72
C VAL A 156 25.83 5.56 37.64
N GLU A 157 25.36 6.73 37.22
CA GLU A 157 23.94 7.01 36.97
C GLU A 157 23.44 6.42 35.64
N ILE A 158 24.35 5.83 34.84
CA ILE A 158 24.07 5.34 33.48
C ILE A 158 24.02 3.81 33.48
N ARG A 159 22.93 3.24 32.96
CA ARG A 159 22.87 1.80 32.66
C ARG A 159 23.66 1.51 31.38
N LEU A 160 24.64 0.63 31.49
CA LEU A 160 25.45 0.20 30.33
C LEU A 160 24.68 -0.77 29.43
N TYR A 161 25.10 -0.83 28.18
CA TYR A 161 24.58 -1.77 27.18
C TYR A 161 25.02 -3.22 27.48
N PRO A 162 24.13 -4.21 27.34
CA PRO A 162 22.69 -4.11 27.06
C PRO A 162 21.88 -3.82 28.34
N LYS A 163 20.86 -2.96 28.22
CA LYS A 163 19.92 -2.72 29.35
C LYS A 163 18.90 -3.86 29.50
N ASN A 164 18.49 -4.42 28.37
CA ASN A 164 17.51 -5.51 28.25
C ASN A 164 17.74 -6.30 26.95
N LEU A 165 16.96 -7.36 26.74
CA LEU A 165 17.09 -8.22 25.57
C LEU A 165 16.75 -7.50 24.25
N CYS A 166 15.76 -6.60 24.25
CA CYS A 166 15.42 -5.84 23.06
C CYS A 166 16.58 -4.96 22.57
N GLU A 167 17.27 -4.26 23.49
CA GLU A 167 18.42 -3.42 23.14
C GLU A 167 19.61 -4.26 22.63
N PHE A 168 19.81 -5.47 23.17
CA PHE A 168 20.79 -6.41 22.68
C PHE A 168 20.49 -6.86 21.25
N LEU A 169 19.23 -7.24 20.99
CA LEU A 169 18.77 -7.66 19.67
C LEU A 169 18.80 -6.53 18.63
N GLU A 170 18.50 -5.30 19.01
CA GLU A 170 18.48 -4.16 18.09
C GLU A 170 19.80 -4.00 17.33
N LYS A 171 20.95 -4.23 17.99
CA LYS A 171 22.26 -4.15 17.37
C LYS A 171 22.66 -5.40 16.58
N ASN A 172 22.15 -6.57 16.96
CA ASN A 172 22.66 -7.86 16.48
C ASN A 172 21.58 -8.73 15.81
N PHE A 173 20.45 -8.14 15.37
CA PHE A 173 19.24 -8.85 14.99
C PHE A 173 19.47 -9.94 13.92
N ASN A 174 20.06 -9.58 12.79
CA ASN A 174 20.32 -10.55 11.71
C ASN A 174 21.45 -11.55 12.02
N THR A 175 22.24 -11.29 13.06
CA THR A 175 23.26 -12.23 13.53
C THR A 175 22.60 -13.46 14.17
N TYR A 176 21.58 -13.23 15.01
CA TYR A 176 20.91 -14.30 15.75
C TYR A 176 19.64 -14.83 15.08
N PHE A 177 19.01 -14.09 14.18
CA PHE A 177 17.76 -14.47 13.53
C PHE A 177 17.93 -14.70 12.04
N SER A 178 17.09 -15.59 11.51
CA SER A 178 16.94 -15.82 10.07
C SER A 178 15.54 -16.29 9.74
N ILE A 179 15.16 -16.21 8.46
CA ILE A 179 13.90 -16.79 8.01
C ILE A 179 14.04 -18.30 7.97
N LYS A 180 13.19 -18.99 8.73
CA LYS A 180 12.96 -20.43 8.62
C LYS A 180 11.65 -20.65 7.86
N THR A 181 11.63 -21.64 6.98
CA THR A 181 10.47 -21.90 6.12
C THR A 181 9.89 -23.26 6.46
N PHE A 182 8.56 -23.31 6.61
CA PHE A 182 7.79 -24.51 6.93
C PHE A 182 6.69 -24.72 5.91
N ILE A 183 6.33 -25.97 5.66
CA ILE A 183 5.18 -26.32 4.82
C ILE A 183 3.94 -26.42 5.70
N LEU A 184 2.85 -25.79 5.27
CA LEU A 184 1.57 -25.80 5.97
C LEU A 184 0.65 -26.91 5.42
N ASP A 185 -0.29 -27.36 6.25
CA ASP A 185 -1.28 -28.36 5.87
C ASP A 185 -2.37 -27.70 4.99
N PRO A 186 -2.51 -28.11 3.70
CA PRO A 186 -3.52 -27.55 2.82
C PRO A 186 -4.96 -27.77 3.29
N ALA A 187 -5.21 -28.82 4.07
CA ALA A 187 -6.55 -29.11 4.60
C ALA A 187 -7.03 -28.07 5.62
N LYS A 188 -6.13 -27.21 6.12
CA LYS A 188 -6.40 -26.13 7.08
C LYS A 188 -6.25 -24.74 6.46
N ALA A 189 -6.24 -24.62 5.14
CA ALA A 189 -6.05 -23.35 4.44
C ALA A 189 -7.14 -22.33 4.75
N GLU A 190 -8.41 -22.77 4.85
CA GLU A 190 -9.59 -21.94 5.13
C GLU A 190 -9.88 -21.76 6.62
N ALA A 191 -8.97 -22.20 7.52
CA ALA A 191 -9.21 -22.04 8.96
C ALA A 191 -9.15 -20.56 9.36
N ASP A 192 -10.11 -20.11 10.17
CA ASP A 192 -10.18 -18.73 10.69
C ASP A 192 -8.95 -18.36 11.54
N GLU A 193 -8.29 -19.35 12.14
CA GLU A 193 -7.09 -19.18 12.95
C GLU A 193 -5.84 -19.69 12.22
N PRO A 194 -4.70 -18.96 12.33
CA PRO A 194 -3.44 -19.41 11.75
C PRO A 194 -3.02 -20.77 12.34
N GLN A 195 -2.56 -21.66 11.48
CA GLN A 195 -2.03 -22.95 11.93
C GLN A 195 -0.84 -22.74 12.89
N SER A 196 -0.67 -23.65 13.86
CA SER A 196 0.57 -23.74 14.66
C SER A 196 1.75 -24.11 13.74
N THR A 197 2.95 -23.60 14.03
CA THR A 197 4.15 -23.97 13.27
C THR A 197 4.50 -25.43 13.52
N PRO A 198 4.68 -26.24 12.48
CA PRO A 198 5.04 -27.64 12.64
C PRO A 198 6.54 -27.78 12.94
N PHE A 199 6.97 -27.44 14.17
CA PHE A 199 8.37 -27.50 14.59
C PHE A 199 8.96 -28.93 14.59
N GLU A 200 8.11 -29.95 14.57
CA GLU A 200 8.52 -31.36 14.46
C GLU A 200 8.98 -31.73 13.05
N MET A 201 8.63 -30.91 12.04
CA MET A 201 9.04 -31.12 10.66
C MET A 201 10.37 -30.40 10.37
N GLU A 202 11.16 -30.97 9.47
CA GLU A 202 12.36 -30.31 8.95
C GLU A 202 12.03 -28.94 8.36
N CYS A 203 12.68 -27.90 8.85
CA CYS A 203 12.54 -26.55 8.29
C CYS A 203 13.60 -26.31 7.22
N PHE A 204 13.23 -25.57 6.17
CA PHE A 204 14.20 -25.11 5.18
C PHE A 204 14.97 -23.91 5.72
N THR A 205 16.29 -24.01 5.75
CA THR A 205 17.19 -22.89 6.08
C THR A 205 17.47 -22.01 4.87
N ASP A 206 17.48 -22.61 3.69
CA ASP A 206 17.57 -21.92 2.41
C ASP A 206 16.19 -21.39 1.97
N ASN A 207 16.18 -20.53 0.95
CA ASN A 207 14.94 -20.00 0.40
C ASN A 207 14.32 -21.01 -0.58
N PRO A 208 13.30 -21.80 -0.20
CA PRO A 208 12.70 -22.79 -1.11
C PRO A 208 11.84 -22.12 -2.20
N LEU A 209 11.53 -20.83 -2.06
CA LEU A 209 10.80 -20.03 -3.07
C LEU A 209 11.72 -19.40 -4.11
N LYS A 210 13.04 -19.51 -3.93
CA LYS A 210 14.03 -19.08 -4.93
C LYS A 210 13.86 -19.89 -6.21
N GLY A 211 13.73 -19.22 -7.35
CA GLY A 211 13.45 -19.86 -8.64
C GLY A 211 11.96 -20.17 -8.87
N ILE A 212 11.09 -19.89 -7.90
CA ILE A 212 9.62 -20.01 -8.03
C ILE A 212 8.98 -18.65 -8.21
N ILE A 213 9.38 -17.68 -7.39
CA ILE A 213 8.81 -16.32 -7.38
C ILE A 213 9.91 -15.30 -7.63
N LYS A 214 9.76 -14.52 -8.70
CA LYS A 214 10.54 -13.30 -8.94
C LYS A 214 9.78 -12.13 -8.34
N VAL A 215 10.44 -11.34 -7.49
CA VAL A 215 9.85 -10.15 -6.88
C VAL A 215 10.62 -8.92 -7.33
N ASP A 216 9.88 -7.93 -7.83
CA ASP A 216 10.42 -6.62 -8.19
C ASP A 216 9.57 -5.52 -7.52
N MET A 217 10.19 -4.41 -7.13
CA MET A 217 9.52 -3.35 -6.36
C MET A 217 9.86 -1.96 -6.88
N ILE A 218 8.86 -1.09 -6.94
CA ILE A 218 8.97 0.35 -7.14
C ILE A 218 8.55 1.03 -5.84
N ASP A 219 9.50 1.68 -5.17
CA ASP A 219 9.26 2.39 -3.91
C ASP A 219 8.54 3.73 -4.13
N ALA A 220 7.86 4.23 -3.09
CA ALA A 220 7.21 5.55 -3.10
C ALA A 220 8.23 6.69 -3.27
N GLN A 221 9.41 6.58 -2.62
CA GLN A 221 10.50 7.56 -2.74
C GLN A 221 11.40 7.24 -3.94
N ARG A 222 11.14 7.88 -5.07
CA ARG A 222 11.81 7.61 -6.36
C ARG A 222 13.01 8.51 -6.65
N GLY A 223 13.57 9.20 -5.66
CA GLY A 223 14.85 9.90 -5.78
C GLY A 223 14.96 11.00 -6.85
N PHE A 224 13.85 11.49 -7.39
CA PHE A 224 13.83 12.70 -8.22
C PHE A 224 14.01 13.92 -7.32
N ALA A 225 15.28 14.30 -7.10
CA ALA A 225 15.58 15.52 -6.36
C ALA A 225 15.55 16.70 -7.32
N ASP A 226 15.05 17.84 -6.82
CA ASP A 226 15.20 19.14 -7.46
C ASP A 226 16.67 19.38 -7.82
N PRO A 227 17.01 19.70 -9.08
CA PRO A 227 18.39 19.88 -9.51
C PRO A 227 19.15 20.96 -8.72
N ASP A 228 18.44 21.87 -8.06
CA ASP A 228 19.03 22.99 -7.32
C ASP A 228 19.32 22.71 -5.83
N ASN A 229 18.92 21.57 -5.28
CA ASN A 229 19.26 21.18 -3.91
C ASN A 229 20.50 20.30 -3.85
N ALA A 230 21.67 20.94 -3.93
CA ALA A 230 23.00 20.34 -3.83
C ALA A 230 23.44 20.14 -2.37
N ASP A 231 22.62 19.57 -1.50
CA ASP A 231 23.08 19.12 -0.17
C ASP A 231 23.47 17.64 -0.20
N GLY A 232 24.77 17.44 -0.03
CA GLY A 232 25.59 16.26 -0.23
C GLY A 232 25.30 15.03 0.63
N THR A 233 24.11 14.48 0.59
CA THR A 233 23.86 13.10 1.03
C THR A 233 23.62 12.24 -0.21
N GLU A 234 24.50 11.27 -0.44
CA GLU A 234 24.46 10.25 -1.50
C GLU A 234 23.19 9.38 -1.42
N ARG A 235 22.05 9.96 -1.73
CA ARG A 235 20.90 9.19 -2.25
C ARG A 235 20.95 9.37 -3.75
N THR A 236 21.43 8.33 -4.45
CA THR A 236 21.51 8.24 -5.90
C THR A 236 20.28 8.81 -6.56
N LYS A 237 20.43 10.00 -7.17
CA LYS A 237 19.44 10.60 -8.05
C LYS A 237 19.25 9.63 -9.22
N LYS A 238 18.14 8.91 -9.27
CA LYS A 238 17.82 8.05 -10.42
C LYS A 238 17.36 8.92 -11.59
N GLN A 239 18.31 9.48 -12.32
CA GLN A 239 18.03 10.15 -13.57
C GLN A 239 17.54 9.13 -14.60
N LEU A 240 16.67 9.53 -15.52
CA LEU A 240 16.18 8.67 -16.59
C LEU A 240 17.33 8.15 -17.47
N SER A 241 18.33 9.00 -17.72
CA SER A 241 19.60 8.63 -18.37
C SER A 241 20.34 7.51 -17.64
N GLU A 242 20.35 7.48 -16.30
CA GLU A 242 20.97 6.39 -15.53
C GLU A 242 20.18 5.08 -15.64
N GLN A 243 18.85 5.17 -15.64
CA GLN A 243 17.99 4.00 -15.83
C GLN A 243 18.16 3.40 -17.22
N MET A 244 18.15 4.24 -18.25
CA MET A 244 18.39 3.81 -19.63
C MET A 244 19.80 3.21 -19.80
N ARG A 245 20.81 3.80 -19.18
CA ARG A 245 22.16 3.25 -19.16
C ARG A 245 22.19 1.88 -18.49
N SER A 246 21.60 1.73 -17.30
CA SER A 246 21.56 0.45 -16.60
C SER A 246 20.87 -0.64 -17.44
N TYR A 247 19.80 -0.28 -18.14
CA TYR A 247 19.14 -1.17 -19.09
C TYR A 247 20.03 -1.51 -20.26
N TYR A 248 20.68 -0.50 -20.88
CA TYR A 248 21.61 -0.69 -21.98
C TYR A 248 22.78 -1.60 -21.60
N ASP A 249 23.44 -1.31 -20.46
CA ASP A 249 24.56 -2.10 -19.95
C ASP A 249 24.19 -3.58 -19.73
N LYS A 250 22.94 -3.86 -19.38
CA LYS A 250 22.48 -5.21 -19.08
C LYS A 250 21.98 -5.97 -20.31
N HIS A 251 21.27 -5.30 -21.19
CA HIS A 251 20.52 -5.94 -22.27
C HIS A 251 21.04 -5.64 -23.67
N LEU A 252 21.70 -4.52 -23.89
CA LEU A 252 22.04 -4.02 -25.23
C LEU A 252 23.54 -3.78 -25.46
N ASP A 253 24.38 -3.77 -24.44
CA ASP A 253 25.80 -3.40 -24.53
C ASP A 253 26.55 -4.33 -25.50
N PRO A 254 27.04 -3.80 -26.66
CA PRO A 254 27.76 -4.59 -27.66
C PRO A 254 29.09 -5.17 -27.15
N GLU A 255 29.69 -4.61 -26.09
CA GLU A 255 30.92 -5.13 -25.48
C GLU A 255 30.67 -6.41 -24.69
N LYS A 256 29.42 -6.66 -24.27
CA LYS A 256 29.00 -7.87 -23.55
C LYS A 256 28.36 -8.85 -24.51
N SER A 257 29.11 -9.90 -24.91
CA SER A 257 28.63 -10.92 -25.84
C SER A 257 28.24 -10.35 -27.22
N PRO A 258 29.23 -9.91 -28.02
CA PRO A 258 28.99 -9.27 -29.31
C PRO A 258 28.24 -10.18 -30.30
N SER A 259 27.24 -9.63 -30.99
CA SER A 259 26.56 -10.23 -32.11
C SER A 259 27.15 -9.72 -33.43
N PRO A 260 26.91 -10.38 -34.60
CA PRO A 260 27.32 -9.84 -35.87
C PRO A 260 26.84 -8.43 -36.20
N GLU A 261 25.67 -8.06 -35.68
CA GLU A 261 25.05 -6.73 -35.84
C GLU A 261 25.76 -5.65 -35.02
N ASP A 262 26.48 -6.02 -33.96
CA ASP A 262 27.23 -5.11 -33.09
C ASP A 262 28.60 -4.72 -33.65
N LEU A 263 29.10 -5.45 -34.67
CA LEU A 263 30.45 -5.26 -35.19
C LEU A 263 30.69 -3.85 -35.76
N ASP A 264 29.70 -3.29 -36.45
CA ASP A 264 29.81 -1.94 -37.00
C ASP A 264 29.96 -0.89 -35.93
N ILE A 265 29.20 -1.03 -34.83
CA ILE A 265 29.25 -0.11 -33.66
C ILE A 265 30.59 -0.23 -32.93
N LEU A 266 31.06 -1.46 -32.69
CA LEU A 266 32.35 -1.73 -32.05
C LEU A 266 33.52 -1.21 -32.89
N GLN A 267 33.48 -1.41 -34.21
CA GLN A 267 34.51 -0.90 -35.11
C GLN A 267 34.54 0.64 -35.15
N ALA A 268 33.39 1.29 -35.27
CA ALA A 268 33.29 2.76 -35.23
C ALA A 268 33.81 3.32 -33.91
N THR A 269 33.48 2.69 -32.77
CA THR A 269 33.96 3.10 -31.44
C THR A 269 35.47 2.98 -31.32
N GLU A 270 36.06 1.87 -31.84
CA GLU A 270 37.51 1.64 -31.83
C GLU A 270 38.25 2.62 -32.72
N GLU A 271 37.72 2.93 -33.92
CA GLU A 271 38.27 3.93 -34.82
C GLU A 271 38.23 5.33 -34.18
N ALA A 272 37.12 5.71 -33.57
CA ALA A 272 37.02 6.98 -32.83
C ALA A 272 38.04 7.05 -31.68
N ARG A 273 38.16 5.98 -30.89
CA ARG A 273 39.15 5.89 -29.80
C ARG A 273 40.61 6.08 -30.32
N LYS A 274 40.96 5.36 -31.39
CA LYS A 274 42.29 5.50 -31.99
C LYS A 274 42.61 6.89 -32.55
N ALA A 275 41.55 7.53 -33.11
CA ALA A 275 41.71 8.92 -33.56
C ALA A 275 41.89 9.90 -32.42
N PHE A 276 41.18 9.68 -31.29
CA PHE A 276 41.29 10.50 -30.09
C PHE A 276 42.62 10.31 -29.39
N ASP A 277 43.08 9.05 -29.22
CA ASP A 277 44.40 8.73 -28.63
C ASP A 277 45.54 9.35 -29.45
N ARG A 278 45.47 9.29 -30.78
CA ARG A 278 46.46 9.96 -31.65
C ARG A 278 46.51 11.48 -31.44
N ASN A 279 45.34 12.11 -31.32
CA ASN A 279 45.25 13.56 -31.10
C ASN A 279 45.79 13.95 -29.73
N LEU A 280 45.47 13.18 -28.69
CA LEU A 280 46.00 13.39 -27.34
C LEU A 280 47.53 13.21 -27.30
N ALA A 281 48.07 12.15 -27.92
CA ALA A 281 49.49 11.90 -27.98
C ALA A 281 50.24 13.11 -28.59
N ILE A 282 49.75 13.66 -29.71
CA ILE A 282 50.31 14.83 -30.35
C ILE A 282 50.24 16.07 -29.45
N LYS A 283 49.09 16.30 -28.81
CA LYS A 283 48.90 17.51 -27.99
C LYS A 283 49.68 17.47 -26.68
N PHE A 284 49.89 16.31 -26.10
CA PHE A 284 50.61 16.12 -24.85
C PHE A 284 52.10 15.81 -25.03
N GLU A 285 52.56 15.59 -26.29
CA GLU A 285 53.97 15.36 -26.59
C GLU A 285 54.91 16.41 -26.00
N PRO A 286 54.62 17.75 -26.06
CA PRO A 286 55.45 18.75 -25.42
C PRO A 286 55.56 18.60 -23.90
N ALA A 287 54.43 18.29 -23.23
CA ALA A 287 54.42 18.10 -21.78
C ALA A 287 55.16 16.82 -21.35
N ILE A 288 55.08 15.76 -22.15
CA ILE A 288 55.85 14.54 -21.90
C ILE A 288 57.32 14.79 -22.08
N HIS A 289 57.69 15.59 -23.08
CA HIS A 289 59.09 15.95 -23.33
C HIS A 289 59.69 16.85 -22.23
N GLU A 290 58.90 17.75 -21.64
CA GLU A 290 59.31 18.50 -20.47
C GLU A 290 59.53 17.61 -19.25
N LEU A 291 58.71 16.59 -19.02
CA LEU A 291 58.88 15.60 -17.96
C LEU A 291 60.15 14.76 -18.15
N GLU A 292 60.42 14.33 -19.39
CA GLU A 292 61.64 13.62 -19.76
C GLU A 292 62.88 14.51 -19.47
N GLY A 293 62.79 15.82 -19.76
CA GLY A 293 63.82 16.80 -19.43
C GLY A 293 64.11 16.96 -17.93
N LEU A 294 63.16 16.61 -17.07
CA LEU A 294 63.30 16.54 -15.61
C LEU A 294 63.84 15.18 -15.12
N GLY A 295 64.15 14.25 -16.05
CA GLY A 295 64.65 12.92 -15.73
C GLY A 295 63.57 11.91 -15.34
N TYR A 296 62.33 12.16 -15.70
CA TYR A 296 61.22 11.24 -15.49
C TYR A 296 60.53 10.91 -16.85
N PRO A 297 60.29 9.63 -17.20
CA PRO A 297 60.67 8.44 -16.43
C PRO A 297 62.19 8.18 -16.44
N GLY A 298 62.70 7.59 -15.36
CA GLY A 298 64.10 7.19 -15.25
C GLY A 298 64.44 6.02 -16.19
N ILE A 299 65.74 5.67 -16.31
CA ILE A 299 66.23 4.64 -17.25
C ILE A 299 65.55 3.27 -17.06
N ALA A 300 65.10 2.96 -15.83
CA ALA A 300 64.42 1.71 -15.47
C ALA A 300 62.89 1.81 -15.41
N ASP A 301 62.33 3.00 -15.59
CA ASP A 301 60.88 3.22 -15.48
C ASP A 301 60.16 2.95 -16.81
N PRO A 302 58.89 2.47 -16.77
CA PRO A 302 58.11 2.33 -17.97
C PRO A 302 57.79 3.67 -18.62
N LYS A 303 57.76 3.72 -19.96
CA LYS A 303 57.39 4.94 -20.69
C LYS A 303 55.98 5.39 -20.37
N LEU A 304 55.78 6.68 -20.14
CA LEU A 304 54.50 7.30 -19.97
C LEU A 304 53.76 7.33 -21.32
N THR A 305 52.54 6.76 -21.35
CA THR A 305 51.64 6.81 -22.52
C THR A 305 50.29 7.32 -22.08
N ILE A 306 49.66 8.12 -22.92
CA ILE A 306 48.30 8.60 -22.70
C ILE A 306 47.35 7.79 -23.61
N ALA A 307 46.41 7.09 -23.03
CA ALA A 307 45.38 6.35 -23.73
C ALA A 307 44.04 6.60 -23.09
N THR A 308 42.98 6.64 -23.91
CA THR A 308 41.63 6.82 -23.45
C THR A 308 40.90 5.49 -23.43
N LYS A 309 39.93 5.35 -22.53
CA LYS A 309 38.98 4.26 -22.52
C LYS A 309 37.65 4.82 -22.99
N MET A 310 37.19 4.44 -24.20
CA MET A 310 35.87 4.75 -24.71
C MET A 310 35.02 3.50 -24.62
N SER A 311 33.87 3.59 -23.97
CA SER A 311 32.87 2.53 -23.88
C SER A 311 31.55 3.05 -24.45
N THR A 312 30.81 2.21 -25.15
CA THR A 312 29.51 2.55 -25.71
C THR A 312 28.51 2.97 -24.64
N SER A 313 28.63 2.42 -23.44
CA SER A 313 27.74 2.74 -22.32
C SER A 313 28.05 4.12 -21.68
N GLU A 314 29.29 4.62 -21.83
CA GLU A 314 29.67 5.94 -21.30
C GLU A 314 29.05 7.10 -22.08
N THR A 315 28.65 6.89 -23.31
CA THR A 315 27.94 7.91 -24.13
C THR A 315 26.55 8.25 -23.58
N LEU A 316 25.97 7.40 -22.73
CA LEU A 316 24.69 7.66 -22.04
C LEU A 316 24.85 8.31 -20.65
N LYS A 317 26.08 8.71 -20.27
CA LYS A 317 26.42 9.16 -18.92
C LYS A 317 26.21 10.66 -18.67
N HIS A 318 25.76 11.43 -19.66
CA HIS A 318 25.60 12.87 -19.52
C HIS A 318 24.12 13.30 -19.50
N ASP A 319 23.85 14.43 -18.87
CA ASP A 319 22.50 14.99 -18.65
C ASP A 319 21.67 15.25 -19.95
N ALA A 320 22.31 15.18 -21.10
CA ALA A 320 21.64 15.39 -22.40
C ALA A 320 21.41 14.08 -23.18
N ALA A 321 21.68 12.91 -22.55
CA ALA A 321 21.45 11.62 -23.22
C ALA A 321 19.97 11.39 -23.54
N VAL A 322 19.06 11.87 -22.68
CA VAL A 322 17.61 11.85 -22.91
C VAL A 322 17.15 13.27 -23.22
N GLN A 323 16.52 13.45 -24.37
CA GLN A 323 16.02 14.75 -24.85
C GLN A 323 14.59 14.64 -25.31
N TYR A 324 13.82 15.69 -25.11
CA TYR A 324 12.44 15.83 -25.59
C TYR A 324 12.41 16.73 -26.83
N ALA A 325 11.96 16.23 -27.95
CA ALA A 325 11.74 17.03 -29.15
C ALA A 325 10.49 17.92 -28.95
N LEU A 326 10.67 19.24 -28.97
CA LEU A 326 9.60 20.21 -28.83
C LEU A 326 8.83 20.44 -30.13
N SER A 327 9.43 20.09 -31.27
CA SER A 327 8.82 20.22 -32.59
C SER A 327 9.00 18.92 -33.40
N LYS A 328 7.98 18.59 -34.19
CA LYS A 328 8.08 17.47 -35.16
C LYS A 328 8.81 17.84 -36.44
N SER A 329 8.92 19.16 -36.71
CA SER A 329 9.47 19.70 -37.95
C SER A 329 10.88 20.26 -37.79
N ASP A 330 11.33 20.52 -36.57
CA ASP A 330 12.64 21.10 -36.27
C ASP A 330 13.38 20.29 -35.21
N ASP A 331 14.34 19.50 -35.66
CA ASP A 331 15.14 18.60 -34.82
C ASP A 331 16.15 19.34 -33.93
N SER A 332 16.33 20.66 -34.13
CA SER A 332 17.18 21.49 -33.30
C SER A 332 16.52 21.89 -31.96
N LEU A 333 15.20 21.82 -31.89
CA LEU A 333 14.42 22.22 -30.72
C LEU A 333 14.24 21.04 -29.77
N LYS A 334 15.27 20.74 -28.98
CA LYS A 334 15.31 19.66 -28.00
C LYS A 334 15.53 20.21 -26.60
N LEU A 335 14.86 19.61 -25.62
CA LEU A 335 15.00 19.93 -24.21
C LEU A 335 15.57 18.73 -23.45
N SER A 336 16.60 18.95 -22.63
CA SER A 336 17.14 17.89 -21.77
C SER A 336 16.12 17.44 -20.72
N GLU A 337 16.20 16.17 -20.26
CA GLU A 337 15.28 15.56 -19.30
C GLU A 337 15.10 16.39 -18.02
N LYS A 338 16.16 17.03 -17.51
CA LYS A 338 16.15 17.83 -16.28
C LYS A 338 15.22 19.05 -16.31
N TYR A 339 14.85 19.53 -17.50
CA TYR A 339 13.94 20.65 -17.67
C TYR A 339 12.47 20.23 -17.86
N ASN A 340 12.18 18.94 -17.81
CA ASN A 340 10.82 18.45 -17.87
C ASN A 340 10.19 18.39 -16.47
N GLY A 341 8.87 18.52 -16.41
CA GLY A 341 8.15 18.45 -15.13
C GLY A 341 8.31 17.10 -14.44
N LEU A 342 8.43 17.09 -13.10
CA LEU A 342 8.63 15.91 -12.27
C LEU A 342 7.61 14.79 -12.53
N GLY A 343 6.34 15.14 -12.83
CA GLY A 343 5.33 14.17 -13.16
C GLY A 343 5.63 13.36 -14.42
N TYR A 344 6.14 14.02 -15.45
CA TYR A 344 6.53 13.35 -16.70
C TYR A 344 7.74 12.44 -16.50
N GLN A 345 8.76 12.92 -15.80
CA GLN A 345 9.95 12.14 -15.46
C GLN A 345 9.57 10.90 -14.66
N ASN A 346 8.70 11.05 -13.66
CA ASN A 346 8.22 9.96 -12.82
C ASN A 346 7.44 8.90 -13.62
N LEU A 347 6.53 9.34 -14.50
CA LEU A 347 5.79 8.40 -15.35
C LEU A 347 6.71 7.57 -16.24
N ILE A 348 7.63 8.24 -16.94
CA ILE A 348 8.55 7.56 -17.85
C ILE A 348 9.44 6.59 -17.07
N SER A 349 9.97 7.03 -15.92
CA SER A 349 10.77 6.19 -15.03
C SER A 349 10.03 4.92 -14.61
N MET A 350 8.78 5.04 -14.15
CA MET A 350 7.97 3.88 -13.77
C MET A 350 7.74 2.92 -14.94
N VAL A 351 7.44 3.45 -16.13
CA VAL A 351 7.25 2.61 -17.32
C VAL A 351 8.54 1.87 -17.68
N PHE A 352 9.69 2.54 -17.60
CA PHE A 352 10.99 1.90 -17.81
C PHE A 352 11.31 0.84 -16.76
N ASP A 353 11.00 1.11 -15.47
CA ASP A 353 11.19 0.10 -14.42
C ASP A 353 10.31 -1.13 -14.68
N LEU A 354 9.04 -0.95 -15.07
CA LEU A 354 8.16 -2.08 -15.42
C LEU A 354 8.66 -2.86 -16.64
N MET A 355 9.15 -2.18 -17.67
CA MET A 355 9.76 -2.83 -18.85
C MET A 355 11.01 -3.61 -18.42
N ARG A 356 11.89 -2.99 -17.65
CA ARG A 356 13.10 -3.63 -17.15
C ARG A 356 12.78 -4.87 -16.31
N PHE A 357 11.82 -4.80 -15.39
CA PHE A 357 11.40 -5.95 -14.58
C PHE A 357 10.92 -7.13 -15.45
N ARG A 358 10.10 -6.83 -16.45
CA ARG A 358 9.66 -7.84 -17.42
C ARG A 358 10.84 -8.47 -18.19
N ASP A 359 11.74 -7.63 -18.74
CA ASP A 359 12.84 -8.09 -19.58
C ASP A 359 13.92 -8.79 -18.75
N ASP A 360 14.15 -8.35 -17.50
CA ASP A 360 14.98 -9.05 -16.53
C ASP A 360 14.41 -10.43 -16.18
N TRP A 361 13.10 -10.52 -15.95
CA TRP A 361 12.41 -11.77 -15.66
C TRP A 361 12.47 -12.72 -16.86
N MET A 362 12.18 -12.23 -18.06
CA MET A 362 12.24 -13.00 -19.30
C MET A 362 13.66 -13.22 -19.81
N ARG A 363 14.66 -12.61 -19.17
CA ARG A 363 16.07 -12.70 -19.56
C ARG A 363 16.30 -12.30 -21.00
N GLU A 364 15.67 -11.22 -21.44
CA GLU A 364 15.80 -10.71 -22.80
C GLU A 364 17.18 -10.08 -23.07
N GLY A 365 17.54 -10.05 -24.36
CA GLY A 365 18.79 -9.46 -24.84
C GLY A 365 20.03 -10.23 -24.39
N LYS A 366 21.13 -9.51 -24.11
CA LYS A 366 22.43 -10.09 -23.74
C LYS A 366 22.46 -10.74 -22.37
N ALA A 367 21.50 -10.45 -21.50
CA ALA A 367 21.29 -11.15 -20.24
C ALA A 367 20.99 -12.65 -20.43
N LYS A 368 20.49 -13.05 -21.61
CA LYS A 368 20.25 -14.45 -21.98
C LYS A 368 21.55 -15.24 -22.17
N GLN A 369 22.62 -14.59 -22.63
CA GLN A 369 23.89 -15.25 -22.98
C GLN A 369 24.84 -15.37 -21.77
N ALA A 370 24.64 -14.59 -20.72
CA ALA A 370 25.57 -14.48 -19.59
C ALA A 370 25.57 -15.68 -18.62
N LYS A 371 24.57 -16.58 -18.68
CA LYS A 371 24.45 -17.74 -17.78
C LYS A 371 24.19 -19.02 -18.57
N GLN A 372 25.26 -19.76 -18.87
CA GLN A 372 25.18 -21.15 -19.29
C GLN A 372 25.31 -22.04 -18.06
N GLY A 373 24.23 -22.73 -17.64
CA GLY A 373 24.24 -23.65 -16.51
C GLY A 373 22.84 -24.04 -16.01
N SER A 374 22.74 -24.84 -14.96
CA SER A 374 21.50 -25.34 -14.37
C SER A 374 20.53 -24.28 -13.81
N ASP A 375 20.93 -23.01 -13.75
CA ASP A 375 20.13 -21.87 -13.28
C ASP A 375 19.24 -21.24 -14.39
N TRP A 376 18.93 -21.99 -15.45
CA TRP A 376 18.23 -21.49 -16.63
C TRP A 376 16.70 -21.41 -16.51
N ALA A 377 16.11 -21.91 -15.43
CA ALA A 377 14.66 -21.87 -15.27
C ALA A 377 14.20 -20.42 -14.98
N ILE A 378 13.25 -19.92 -15.79
CA ILE A 378 12.53 -18.69 -15.54
C ILE A 378 11.53 -18.98 -14.41
N GLU A 379 11.44 -18.10 -13.42
CA GLU A 379 10.49 -18.21 -12.33
C GLU A 379 9.05 -18.21 -12.88
N PRO A 380 8.19 -19.17 -12.53
CA PRO A 380 6.83 -19.25 -13.08
C PRO A 380 5.92 -18.13 -12.59
N LEU A 381 6.27 -17.45 -11.48
CA LEU A 381 5.50 -16.35 -10.93
C LEU A 381 6.34 -15.08 -10.80
N HIS A 382 5.85 -13.99 -11.38
CA HIS A 382 6.39 -12.65 -11.24
C HIS A 382 5.47 -11.79 -10.37
N LEU A 383 5.93 -11.41 -9.19
CA LEU A 383 5.25 -10.51 -8.28
C LEU A 383 5.87 -9.12 -8.38
N VAL A 384 5.08 -8.15 -8.82
CA VAL A 384 5.52 -6.76 -8.94
C VAL A 384 4.80 -5.91 -7.92
N LEU A 385 5.56 -5.18 -7.11
CA LEU A 385 5.06 -4.30 -6.06
C LEU A 385 5.29 -2.85 -6.49
N VAL A 386 4.25 -2.01 -6.45
CA VAL A 386 4.33 -0.59 -6.81
C VAL A 386 3.74 0.26 -5.69
N GLU A 387 4.57 1.09 -5.05
CA GLU A 387 4.11 2.00 -4.01
C GLU A 387 3.78 3.38 -4.58
N GLU A 388 2.61 3.88 -4.19
CA GLU A 388 2.14 5.25 -4.44
C GLU A 388 2.45 5.76 -5.86
N PRO A 389 1.95 5.09 -6.92
CA PRO A 389 2.22 5.50 -8.30
C PRO A 389 1.73 6.92 -8.60
N GLU A 390 0.80 7.43 -7.81
CA GLU A 390 0.26 8.78 -7.93
C GLU A 390 1.23 9.90 -7.56
N ALA A 391 2.33 9.62 -6.87
CA ALA A 391 3.27 10.64 -6.43
C ALA A 391 3.77 11.49 -7.62
N HIS A 392 3.55 12.81 -7.54
CA HIS A 392 3.90 13.79 -8.57
C HIS A 392 3.16 13.64 -9.91
N LEU A 393 2.18 12.74 -10.05
CA LEU A 393 1.41 12.57 -11.29
C LEU A 393 0.10 13.36 -11.28
N HIS A 394 -0.22 13.97 -12.41
CA HIS A 394 -1.56 14.50 -12.64
C HIS A 394 -2.60 13.38 -12.67
N VAL A 395 -3.81 13.66 -12.18
CA VAL A 395 -4.89 12.65 -12.04
C VAL A 395 -5.13 11.82 -13.32
N GLN A 396 -5.21 12.47 -14.48
CA GLN A 396 -5.41 11.75 -15.74
C GLN A 396 -4.29 10.76 -16.06
N VAL A 397 -3.05 11.13 -15.72
CA VAL A 397 -1.88 10.26 -15.91
C VAL A 397 -1.90 9.08 -14.95
N GLN A 398 -2.31 9.29 -13.70
CA GLN A 398 -2.52 8.21 -12.72
C GLN A 398 -3.47 7.14 -13.26
N GLN A 399 -4.62 7.57 -13.80
CA GLN A 399 -5.62 6.69 -14.37
C GLN A 399 -5.10 5.87 -15.56
N VAL A 400 -4.40 6.53 -16.48
CA VAL A 400 -3.80 5.85 -17.65
C VAL A 400 -2.73 4.86 -17.22
N PHE A 401 -1.88 5.23 -16.25
CA PHE A 401 -0.84 4.34 -15.73
C PHE A 401 -1.45 3.05 -15.17
N ILE A 402 -2.45 3.16 -14.29
CA ILE A 402 -3.08 1.97 -13.67
C ILE A 402 -3.68 1.04 -14.72
N ARG A 403 -4.35 1.58 -15.74
CA ARG A 403 -4.92 0.78 -16.82
C ARG A 403 -3.86 0.04 -17.66
N LYS A 404 -2.66 0.61 -17.77
CA LYS A 404 -1.61 0.13 -18.68
C LYS A 404 -0.44 -0.57 -18.00
N ALA A 405 -0.22 -0.39 -16.69
CA ALA A 405 0.91 -0.97 -15.98
C ALA A 405 0.99 -2.50 -16.13
N TYR A 406 -0.15 -3.17 -15.98
CA TYR A 406 -0.22 -4.63 -16.16
C TYR A 406 0.04 -5.05 -17.60
N ASP A 407 -0.47 -4.30 -18.59
CA ASP A 407 -0.23 -4.58 -20.00
C ASP A 407 1.26 -4.46 -20.34
N VAL A 408 1.97 -3.46 -19.80
CA VAL A 408 3.43 -3.28 -19.97
C VAL A 408 4.19 -4.49 -19.45
N LEU A 409 3.85 -4.95 -18.22
CA LEU A 409 4.49 -6.12 -17.59
C LEU A 409 4.27 -7.42 -18.38
N THR A 410 3.12 -7.57 -19.01
CA THR A 410 2.75 -8.79 -19.74
C THR A 410 2.93 -8.70 -21.25
N ASN A 411 3.40 -7.56 -21.77
CA ASN A 411 3.61 -7.36 -23.21
C ASN A 411 4.89 -8.03 -23.70
N HIS A 412 4.94 -9.35 -23.61
CA HIS A 412 6.04 -10.18 -24.08
C HIS A 412 5.48 -11.40 -24.80
N LYS A 413 6.06 -11.79 -25.94
CA LYS A 413 5.57 -12.90 -26.76
C LYS A 413 5.50 -14.21 -25.98
N PHE A 414 6.57 -14.55 -25.27
CA PHE A 414 6.67 -15.78 -24.49
C PHE A 414 5.63 -15.86 -23.37
N ILE A 415 5.35 -14.75 -22.66
CA ILE A 415 4.33 -14.70 -21.60
C ILE A 415 2.93 -14.92 -22.18
N LYS A 416 2.65 -14.34 -23.36
CA LYS A 416 1.34 -14.47 -24.03
C LYS A 416 1.07 -15.85 -24.56
N GLU A 417 2.12 -16.59 -24.94
CA GLU A 417 2.02 -17.93 -25.52
C GLU A 417 2.08 -19.06 -24.47
N ASN A 418 2.47 -18.77 -23.22
CA ASN A 418 2.67 -19.77 -22.17
C ASN A 418 1.86 -19.44 -20.92
N GLU A 419 0.77 -20.14 -20.70
CA GLU A 419 -0.12 -19.98 -19.53
C GLU A 419 0.54 -20.35 -18.19
N ASN A 420 1.69 -21.01 -18.19
CA ASN A 420 2.43 -21.40 -16.98
C ASN A 420 3.16 -20.23 -16.32
N PHE A 421 3.27 -19.08 -16.99
CA PHE A 421 3.90 -17.88 -16.45
C PHE A 421 2.85 -16.84 -16.07
N ALA A 422 2.83 -16.47 -14.82
CA ALA A 422 1.85 -15.52 -14.29
C ALA A 422 2.55 -14.27 -13.73
N THR A 423 1.92 -13.13 -13.94
CA THR A 423 2.29 -11.86 -13.29
C THR A 423 1.18 -11.44 -12.36
N GLN A 424 1.52 -11.10 -11.11
CA GLN A 424 0.61 -10.45 -10.17
C GLN A 424 1.19 -9.09 -9.79
N LEU A 425 0.38 -8.05 -9.98
CA LEU A 425 0.74 -6.66 -9.67
C LEU A 425 0.03 -6.23 -8.41
N VAL A 426 0.78 -5.78 -7.41
CA VAL A 426 0.25 -5.21 -6.17
C VAL A 426 0.57 -3.73 -6.13
N ILE A 427 -0.42 -2.90 -5.91
CA ILE A 427 -0.28 -1.45 -5.89
C ILE A 427 -0.81 -0.92 -4.57
N SER A 428 -0.02 -0.11 -3.87
CA SER A 428 -0.52 0.68 -2.74
C SER A 428 -0.79 2.11 -3.17
N THR A 429 -1.92 2.67 -2.74
CA THR A 429 -2.31 4.03 -3.15
C THR A 429 -3.03 4.80 -2.06
N HIS A 430 -2.92 6.13 -2.12
CA HIS A 430 -3.72 7.11 -1.39
C HIS A 430 -4.67 7.89 -2.31
N SER A 431 -4.69 7.57 -3.60
CA SER A 431 -5.50 8.27 -4.60
C SER A 431 -6.85 7.59 -4.81
N SER A 432 -7.93 8.31 -4.57
CA SER A 432 -9.29 7.89 -4.93
C SER A 432 -9.43 7.69 -6.45
N HIS A 433 -8.67 8.43 -7.24
CA HIS A 433 -8.65 8.30 -8.70
C HIS A 433 -8.05 6.99 -9.18
N VAL A 434 -7.01 6.50 -8.50
CA VAL A 434 -6.42 5.19 -8.75
C VAL A 434 -7.40 4.08 -8.35
N ALA A 435 -8.01 4.18 -7.16
CA ALA A 435 -8.98 3.21 -6.67
C ALA A 435 -10.20 3.07 -7.61
N ARG A 436 -10.62 4.17 -8.23
CA ARG A 436 -11.74 4.23 -9.18
C ARG A 436 -11.52 3.44 -10.47
N GLU A 437 -10.26 3.34 -10.94
CA GLU A 437 -9.91 2.65 -12.18
C GLU A 437 -9.79 1.13 -12.03
N THR A 438 -9.88 0.63 -10.79
CA THR A 438 -9.73 -0.79 -10.49
C THR A 438 -11.10 -1.41 -10.15
N ASN A 439 -11.25 -2.71 -10.38
CA ASN A 439 -12.43 -3.43 -9.91
C ASN A 439 -12.43 -3.46 -8.36
N PHE A 440 -13.54 -3.13 -7.73
CA PHE A 440 -13.61 -3.06 -6.27
C PHE A 440 -13.43 -4.41 -5.58
N ALA A 441 -13.70 -5.52 -6.25
CA ALA A 441 -13.36 -6.86 -5.77
C ALA A 441 -11.83 -7.05 -5.60
N ASP A 442 -11.03 -6.24 -6.30
CA ASP A 442 -9.56 -6.29 -6.23
C ASP A 442 -8.98 -5.37 -5.14
N LEU A 443 -9.83 -4.62 -4.41
CA LEU A 443 -9.40 -3.73 -3.35
C LEU A 443 -9.20 -4.48 -2.03
N ARG A 444 -8.14 -4.09 -1.30
CA ARG A 444 -7.83 -4.51 0.06
C ARG A 444 -7.77 -3.27 0.93
N TYR A 445 -8.78 -3.12 1.80
CA TYR A 445 -8.93 -1.94 2.64
C TYR A 445 -8.15 -2.10 3.94
N PHE A 446 -7.16 -1.24 4.14
CA PHE A 446 -6.34 -1.17 5.34
C PHE A 446 -6.98 -0.24 6.37
N LYS A 447 -7.58 -0.85 7.38
CA LYS A 447 -8.24 -0.15 8.49
C LYS A 447 -7.28 0.07 9.64
N ARG A 448 -7.21 1.30 10.14
CA ARG A 448 -6.52 1.61 11.41
C ARG A 448 -7.41 1.22 12.59
N LEU A 449 -6.84 0.53 13.55
CA LEU A 449 -7.46 0.22 14.83
C LEU A 449 -6.83 1.10 15.90
N SER A 450 -7.67 1.71 16.74
CA SER A 450 -7.21 2.50 17.87
C SER A 450 -6.61 1.63 18.97
N GLU A 451 -5.80 2.24 19.81
CA GLU A 451 -5.32 1.65 21.07
C GLU A 451 -6.49 1.08 21.88
N GLY A 452 -6.30 -0.10 22.46
CA GLY A 452 -7.28 -0.79 23.30
C GLY A 452 -8.29 -1.67 22.55
N SER A 453 -8.33 -1.67 21.20
CA SER A 453 -9.25 -2.56 20.44
C SER A 453 -8.74 -4.01 20.36
N GLU A 454 -7.47 -4.22 20.02
CA GLU A 454 -6.84 -5.54 19.94
C GLU A 454 -5.44 -5.55 20.59
N SER A 455 -4.86 -4.41 20.86
CA SER A 455 -3.51 -4.24 21.38
C SER A 455 -3.41 -2.97 22.22
N THR A 456 -2.38 -2.91 23.07
CA THR A 456 -2.01 -1.71 23.84
C THR A 456 -1.53 -0.54 22.97
N ILE A 457 -1.35 -0.77 21.67
CA ILE A 457 -0.96 0.23 20.69
C ILE A 457 -1.88 0.19 19.48
N ALA A 458 -1.90 1.28 18.71
CA ALA A 458 -2.63 1.32 17.45
C ALA A 458 -2.06 0.30 16.44
N THR A 459 -2.92 -0.53 15.89
CA THR A 459 -2.60 -1.57 14.89
C THR A 459 -3.36 -1.36 13.60
N SER A 460 -3.20 -2.25 12.66
CA SER A 460 -3.92 -2.24 11.38
C SER A 460 -4.48 -3.61 11.06
N LYS A 461 -5.63 -3.62 10.41
CA LYS A 461 -6.27 -4.82 9.86
C LYS A 461 -6.57 -4.62 8.37
N VAL A 462 -6.68 -5.71 7.65
CA VAL A 462 -7.06 -5.70 6.25
C VAL A 462 -8.44 -6.29 6.09
N ILE A 463 -9.28 -5.60 5.33
CA ILE A 463 -10.62 -6.04 4.94
C ILE A 463 -10.59 -6.29 3.45
N ASN A 464 -10.78 -7.55 3.07
CA ASN A 464 -10.85 -7.96 1.67
C ASN A 464 -12.23 -7.59 1.12
N LEU A 465 -12.28 -6.79 0.05
CA LEU A 465 -13.54 -6.34 -0.55
C LEU A 465 -14.07 -7.32 -1.61
N SER A 466 -13.33 -8.38 -1.92
CA SER A 466 -13.79 -9.50 -2.74
C SER A 466 -15.11 -10.10 -2.26
N ASP A 467 -15.30 -10.17 -0.94
CA ASP A 467 -16.52 -10.71 -0.32
C ASP A 467 -17.74 -9.81 -0.48
N VAL A 468 -17.52 -8.50 -0.69
CA VAL A 468 -18.58 -7.48 -0.84
C VAL A 468 -18.95 -7.33 -2.31
N PHE A 469 -17.95 -7.30 -3.20
CA PHE A 469 -18.09 -6.96 -4.62
C PHE A 469 -17.91 -8.18 -5.54
N GLY A 470 -18.08 -9.39 -5.06
CA GLY A 470 -17.95 -10.61 -5.86
C GLY A 470 -19.27 -11.17 -6.40
N LYS A 471 -20.40 -10.65 -5.95
CA LYS A 471 -21.75 -11.13 -6.30
C LYS A 471 -22.39 -10.19 -7.32
N GLU A 472 -23.00 -10.75 -8.36
CA GLU A 472 -23.67 -9.97 -9.43
C GLU A 472 -25.10 -9.55 -9.06
N ASP A 473 -25.38 -9.16 -7.81
CA ASP A 473 -26.70 -8.67 -7.41
C ASP A 473 -26.91 -7.18 -7.79
N GLU A 474 -28.15 -6.70 -7.70
CA GLU A 474 -28.50 -5.33 -8.05
C GLU A 474 -27.91 -4.30 -7.07
N THR A 475 -27.71 -4.68 -5.82
CA THR A 475 -27.13 -3.82 -4.77
C THR A 475 -25.66 -3.61 -5.03
N ASP A 476 -24.91 -4.67 -5.33
CA ASP A 476 -23.49 -4.60 -5.70
C ASP A 476 -23.27 -3.74 -6.94
N LYS A 477 -24.10 -3.93 -7.98
CA LYS A 477 -24.06 -3.11 -9.20
C LYS A 477 -24.34 -1.63 -8.91
N PHE A 478 -25.29 -1.33 -8.03
CA PHE A 478 -25.58 0.05 -7.63
C PHE A 478 -24.41 0.67 -6.88
N VAL A 479 -23.91 -0.01 -5.84
CA VAL A 479 -22.81 0.48 -5.01
C VAL A 479 -21.55 0.68 -5.84
N THR A 480 -21.21 -0.27 -6.71
CA THR A 480 -20.08 -0.18 -7.63
C THR A 480 -20.17 1.05 -8.54
N ARG A 481 -21.29 1.23 -9.22
CA ARG A 481 -21.49 2.38 -10.12
C ARG A 481 -21.46 3.71 -9.36
N TYR A 482 -22.05 3.74 -8.19
CA TYR A 482 -22.09 4.92 -7.34
C TYR A 482 -20.67 5.34 -6.90
N LEU A 483 -19.89 4.40 -6.37
CA LEU A 483 -18.53 4.66 -5.95
C LEU A 483 -17.61 5.02 -7.14
N GLN A 484 -17.75 4.33 -8.26
CA GLN A 484 -16.97 4.61 -9.48
C GLN A 484 -17.24 6.01 -10.05
N SER A 485 -18.42 6.59 -9.81
CA SER A 485 -18.71 7.92 -10.35
C SER A 485 -17.84 9.02 -9.72
N THR A 486 -17.82 9.13 -8.37
CA THR A 486 -17.11 10.23 -7.67
C THR A 486 -16.72 9.93 -6.22
N HIS A 487 -17.05 8.76 -5.65
CA HIS A 487 -17.09 8.59 -4.19
C HIS A 487 -16.09 7.58 -3.61
N CYS A 488 -14.99 7.28 -4.31
CA CYS A 488 -13.91 6.43 -3.79
C CYS A 488 -13.18 7.04 -2.57
N ASP A 489 -13.43 8.29 -2.24
CA ASP A 489 -12.89 8.97 -1.06
C ASP A 489 -13.30 8.28 0.25
N LEU A 490 -14.40 7.54 0.24
CA LEU A 490 -14.84 6.68 1.32
C LEU A 490 -13.71 5.79 1.88
N PHE A 491 -12.87 5.23 1.01
CA PHE A 491 -11.81 4.31 1.42
C PHE A 491 -10.64 5.00 2.15
N PHE A 492 -10.63 6.34 2.16
CA PHE A 492 -9.56 7.12 2.77
C PHE A 492 -10.04 7.95 3.97
N ALA A 493 -11.36 7.99 4.21
CA ALA A 493 -11.99 8.79 5.24
C ALA A 493 -11.91 8.18 6.64
N ASP A 494 -11.83 9.03 7.67
CA ASP A 494 -11.94 8.65 9.08
C ASP A 494 -13.42 8.38 9.47
N ALA A 495 -14.35 9.10 8.83
CA ALA A 495 -15.79 8.96 9.02
C ALA A 495 -16.54 9.40 7.74
N VAL A 496 -17.80 9.01 7.65
CA VAL A 496 -18.66 9.29 6.49
C VAL A 496 -19.93 9.98 6.91
N ILE A 497 -20.35 10.98 6.14
CA ILE A 497 -21.68 11.58 6.23
C ILE A 497 -22.42 11.25 4.92
N LEU A 498 -23.51 10.50 5.03
CA LEU A 498 -24.41 10.22 3.93
C LEU A 498 -25.52 11.25 3.91
N VAL A 499 -25.74 11.90 2.77
CA VAL A 499 -26.77 12.92 2.57
C VAL A 499 -27.63 12.57 1.38
N GLU A 500 -28.85 13.07 1.35
CA GLU A 500 -29.80 12.76 0.27
C GLU A 500 -29.72 13.73 -0.89
N GLY A 501 -29.41 14.99 -0.63
CA GLY A 501 -29.49 16.06 -1.62
C GLY A 501 -28.23 16.92 -1.79
N SER A 502 -28.35 17.82 -2.75
CA SER A 502 -27.28 18.78 -3.07
C SER A 502 -27.18 19.91 -2.04
N ALA A 503 -28.31 20.26 -1.38
CA ALA A 503 -28.34 21.33 -0.37
C ALA A 503 -27.49 20.96 0.84
N GLU A 504 -27.64 19.74 1.37
CA GLU A 504 -26.82 19.23 2.47
C GLU A 504 -25.35 19.17 2.06
N ASN A 505 -25.05 18.64 0.86
CA ASN A 505 -23.68 18.54 0.38
C ASN A 505 -22.98 19.89 0.25
N MET A 506 -23.74 20.95 -0.07
CA MET A 506 -23.21 22.32 -0.17
C MET A 506 -23.07 22.99 1.20
N LEU A 507 -24.03 22.83 2.10
CA LEU A 507 -24.10 23.56 3.36
C LEU A 507 -23.35 22.88 4.52
N LEU A 508 -23.30 21.57 4.58
CA LEU A 508 -22.63 20.84 5.66
C LEU A 508 -21.15 21.18 5.83
N PRO A 509 -20.33 21.30 4.77
CA PRO A 509 -18.94 21.74 4.92
C PRO A 509 -18.82 23.09 5.61
N HIS A 510 -19.75 24.02 5.28
CA HIS A 510 -19.79 25.33 5.92
C HIS A 510 -20.16 25.24 7.40
N PHE A 511 -21.16 24.45 7.76
CA PHE A 511 -21.55 24.24 9.17
C PHE A 511 -20.45 23.54 9.97
N ILE A 512 -19.82 22.51 9.41
CA ILE A 512 -18.72 21.78 10.05
C ILE A 512 -17.56 22.75 10.33
N ARG A 513 -17.17 23.55 9.33
CA ARG A 513 -16.08 24.52 9.46
C ARG A 513 -16.33 25.54 10.55
N ASN A 514 -17.56 26.09 10.63
CA ASN A 514 -17.86 27.21 11.53
C ASN A 514 -18.30 26.79 12.95
N LYS A 515 -18.93 25.64 13.07
CA LYS A 515 -19.54 25.21 14.35
C LYS A 515 -18.85 24.01 15.00
N TYR A 516 -18.13 23.20 14.23
CA TYR A 516 -17.56 21.93 14.70
C TYR A 516 -16.07 21.80 14.38
N PRO A 517 -15.18 22.65 14.96
CA PRO A 517 -13.77 22.70 14.59
C PRO A 517 -13.03 21.36 14.81
N LYS A 518 -13.43 20.57 15.83
CA LYS A 518 -12.86 19.24 16.06
C LYS A 518 -13.20 18.24 14.95
N VAL A 519 -14.39 18.37 14.36
CA VAL A 519 -14.85 17.54 13.22
C VAL A 519 -14.16 18.01 11.95
N TYR A 520 -14.02 19.33 11.78
CA TYR A 520 -13.33 19.92 10.63
C TYR A 520 -11.86 19.51 10.51
N GLN A 521 -11.20 19.16 11.62
CA GLN A 521 -9.82 18.67 11.64
C GLN A 521 -9.68 17.19 11.24
N ARG A 522 -10.79 16.48 11.02
CA ARG A 522 -10.79 15.07 10.59
C ARG A 522 -11.10 14.97 9.12
N TYR A 523 -10.59 13.92 8.51
CA TYR A 523 -10.93 13.64 7.11
C TYR A 523 -12.29 12.95 7.05
N ILE A 524 -13.32 13.72 6.69
CA ILE A 524 -14.70 13.25 6.59
C ILE A 524 -15.14 13.30 5.14
N SER A 525 -15.62 12.20 4.62
CA SER A 525 -16.22 12.13 3.28
C SER A 525 -17.73 12.39 3.39
N ILE A 526 -18.23 13.37 2.62
CA ILE A 526 -19.66 13.64 2.50
C ILE A 526 -20.14 13.07 1.18
N LEU A 527 -21.04 12.10 1.24
CA LEU A 527 -21.53 11.34 0.09
C LEU A 527 -23.00 11.67 -0.18
N SER A 528 -23.29 12.30 -1.32
CA SER A 528 -24.68 12.56 -1.74
C SER A 528 -25.20 11.40 -2.58
N ILE A 529 -26.22 10.70 -2.08
CA ILE A 529 -26.77 9.48 -2.70
C ILE A 529 -27.89 9.80 -3.71
N ASN A 530 -28.27 11.09 -3.81
CA ASN A 530 -29.33 11.57 -4.71
C ASN A 530 -30.62 10.77 -4.56
N GLY A 531 -31.20 10.78 -3.35
CA GLY A 531 -32.47 10.15 -3.04
C GLY A 531 -32.44 9.16 -1.88
N ARG A 532 -33.55 8.52 -1.62
CA ARG A 532 -33.90 7.70 -0.44
C ARG A 532 -33.19 6.34 -0.37
N HIS A 533 -31.97 6.21 -0.88
CA HIS A 533 -31.28 4.92 -1.11
C HIS A 533 -30.04 4.68 -0.26
N SER A 534 -29.79 5.48 0.79
CA SER A 534 -28.61 5.35 1.68
C SER A 534 -28.49 3.95 2.30
N HIS A 535 -29.62 3.27 2.53
CA HIS A 535 -29.66 1.91 3.04
C HIS A 535 -28.93 0.89 2.15
N ARG A 536 -28.77 1.14 0.85
CA ARG A 536 -28.04 0.27 -0.09
C ARG A 536 -26.54 0.23 0.18
N LEU A 537 -25.97 1.27 0.84
CA LEU A 537 -24.57 1.28 1.26
C LEU A 537 -24.33 0.52 2.58
N ASN A 538 -25.39 0.06 3.26
CA ASN A 538 -25.27 -0.62 4.55
C ASN A 538 -24.26 -1.79 4.54
N PRO A 539 -24.30 -2.75 3.58
CA PRO A 539 -23.37 -3.87 3.57
C PRO A 539 -21.90 -3.42 3.51
N LEU A 540 -21.62 -2.39 2.72
CA LEU A 540 -20.27 -1.83 2.60
C LEU A 540 -19.84 -1.12 3.89
N ILE A 541 -20.69 -0.28 4.46
CA ILE A 541 -20.40 0.47 5.70
C ILE A 541 -20.17 -0.49 6.87
N GLU A 542 -20.99 -1.54 6.99
CA GLU A 542 -20.82 -2.58 8.01
C GLU A 542 -19.52 -3.36 7.80
N LYS A 543 -19.16 -3.70 6.56
CA LYS A 543 -17.91 -4.41 6.27
C LYS A 543 -16.68 -3.52 6.55
N LEU A 544 -16.73 -2.25 6.17
CA LEU A 544 -15.63 -1.29 6.43
C LEU A 544 -15.55 -0.86 7.89
N CYS A 545 -16.61 -1.07 8.67
CA CYS A 545 -16.73 -0.61 10.07
C CYS A 545 -16.41 0.89 10.24
N ILE A 546 -16.88 1.73 9.32
CA ILE A 546 -16.61 3.17 9.34
C ILE A 546 -17.68 3.91 10.13
N PRO A 547 -17.32 4.82 11.08
CA PRO A 547 -18.27 5.70 11.74
C PRO A 547 -19.08 6.49 10.69
N THR A 548 -20.41 6.41 10.77
CA THR A 548 -21.29 6.96 9.74
C THR A 548 -22.42 7.77 10.33
N LEU A 549 -22.59 8.99 9.83
CA LEU A 549 -23.78 9.81 10.07
C LEU A 549 -24.63 9.80 8.80
N VAL A 550 -25.89 9.39 8.94
CA VAL A 550 -26.88 9.45 7.85
C VAL A 550 -27.81 10.63 8.12
N ILE A 551 -27.83 11.59 7.22
CA ILE A 551 -28.79 12.71 7.24
C ILE A 551 -29.86 12.37 6.21
N ALA A 552 -31.08 12.14 6.69
CA ALA A 552 -32.18 11.66 5.89
C ALA A 552 -33.40 12.58 6.07
N ASP A 553 -34.15 12.80 5.01
CA ASP A 553 -35.41 13.52 5.08
C ASP A 553 -36.54 12.64 5.60
N MET A 554 -37.47 13.20 6.37
CA MET A 554 -38.63 12.46 6.84
C MET A 554 -39.57 12.10 5.69
N ASP A 555 -39.64 12.92 4.66
CA ASP A 555 -40.49 12.69 3.47
C ASP A 555 -41.92 12.27 3.88
N SER A 556 -42.60 13.16 4.61
CA SER A 556 -43.92 12.89 5.13
C SER A 556 -44.96 12.58 4.04
N ALA A 557 -45.69 11.52 4.19
CA ALA A 557 -46.68 11.07 3.22
C ALA A 557 -47.95 10.46 3.89
N GLU A 558 -49.03 10.46 3.13
CA GLU A 558 -50.28 9.77 3.54
C GLU A 558 -50.07 8.27 3.54
N LYS A 559 -50.63 7.59 4.55
CA LYS A 559 -50.57 6.13 4.67
C LYS A 559 -51.37 5.42 3.58
N GLU A 560 -52.48 6.00 3.14
CA GLU A 560 -53.37 5.50 2.07
C GLU A 560 -53.25 6.38 0.83
N GLY A 561 -53.52 5.87 -0.36
CA GLY A 561 -53.53 6.68 -1.59
C GLY A 561 -52.18 6.90 -2.26
N HIS A 562 -51.43 5.84 -2.54
CA HIS A 562 -50.13 5.88 -3.24
C HIS A 562 -49.01 6.74 -2.56
N HIS A 563 -49.08 6.87 -1.24
CA HIS A 563 -48.09 7.60 -0.45
C HIS A 563 -47.88 9.05 -0.96
N LYS A 564 -49.00 9.76 -1.18
CA LYS A 564 -48.95 11.18 -1.59
C LYS A 564 -48.26 12.02 -0.52
N ALA A 565 -47.33 12.89 -0.95
CA ALA A 565 -46.65 13.81 -0.05
C ALA A 565 -47.64 14.68 0.71
N ALA A 566 -47.49 14.77 2.04
CA ALA A 566 -48.33 15.52 2.95
C ALA A 566 -47.47 16.38 3.91
N CYS A 567 -47.98 17.55 4.30
CA CYS A 567 -47.34 18.35 5.32
C CYS A 567 -47.27 17.57 6.65
N PRO A 568 -46.12 17.49 7.32
CA PRO A 568 -45.98 16.79 8.59
C PRO A 568 -46.84 17.43 9.67
N GLU A 569 -47.73 16.67 10.26
CA GLU A 569 -48.60 17.11 11.36
C GLU A 569 -48.83 15.94 12.31
N ARG A 570 -48.77 16.20 13.63
CA ARG A 570 -49.02 15.15 14.64
C ARG A 570 -50.48 14.69 14.63
N GLY A 571 -50.66 13.41 14.88
CA GLY A 571 -51.99 12.81 15.04
C GLY A 571 -52.75 12.63 13.74
N LYS A 572 -52.17 12.86 12.58
CA LYS A 572 -52.79 12.67 11.26
C LYS A 572 -52.56 11.26 10.67
N GLY A 573 -51.86 10.39 11.37
CA GLY A 573 -51.55 9.05 10.90
C GLY A 573 -50.65 9.01 9.66
N LEU A 574 -49.80 10.02 9.51
CA LEU A 574 -48.81 10.15 8.43
C LEU A 574 -47.67 9.19 8.63
N ILE A 575 -47.01 8.85 7.54
CA ILE A 575 -45.84 7.96 7.54
C ILE A 575 -44.63 8.64 6.86
N SER A 576 -43.39 8.18 7.21
CA SER A 576 -42.22 8.50 6.46
C SER A 576 -42.16 7.72 5.14
N GLY A 577 -41.95 8.42 4.04
CA GLY A 577 -41.67 7.85 2.72
C GLY A 577 -40.23 7.42 2.52
N ASN A 578 -39.36 7.63 3.51
CA ASN A 578 -37.93 7.39 3.40
C ASN A 578 -37.55 5.94 3.73
N TYR A 579 -37.04 5.21 2.74
CA TYR A 579 -36.63 3.82 2.90
C TYR A 579 -35.46 3.63 3.84
N THR A 580 -34.56 4.62 3.93
CA THR A 580 -33.39 4.57 4.83
C THR A 580 -33.83 4.53 6.29
N ILE A 581 -34.75 5.41 6.68
CA ILE A 581 -35.33 5.44 8.02
C ILE A 581 -36.13 4.15 8.30
N ALA A 582 -36.97 3.75 7.33
CA ALA A 582 -37.87 2.65 7.48
C ALA A 582 -37.25 1.26 7.51
N GLN A 583 -36.10 1.06 6.85
CA GLN A 583 -35.51 -0.29 6.64
C GLN A 583 -34.14 -0.47 7.32
N TRP A 584 -33.36 0.58 7.52
CA TRP A 584 -31.98 0.44 8.01
C TRP A 584 -31.85 0.67 9.52
N LEU A 585 -31.95 1.93 9.98
CA LEU A 585 -31.50 2.30 11.31
C LEU A 585 -32.61 2.27 12.36
N VAL A 586 -33.70 2.98 12.12
CA VAL A 586 -34.78 3.14 13.09
C VAL A 586 -35.85 2.08 12.92
N LYS A 587 -36.10 1.63 11.68
CA LYS A 587 -37.08 0.64 11.29
C LYS A 587 -38.52 1.00 11.71
N GLU A 588 -38.82 2.28 11.71
CA GLU A 588 -40.16 2.84 12.02
C GLU A 588 -40.61 3.71 10.84
N LYS A 589 -41.92 3.68 10.55
CA LYS A 589 -42.55 4.47 9.48
C LYS A 589 -43.51 5.50 10.00
N ASP A 590 -44.14 5.25 11.13
CA ASP A 590 -45.16 6.13 11.71
C ASP A 590 -44.51 7.45 12.17
N LEU A 591 -45.06 8.58 11.66
CA LEU A 591 -44.48 9.90 11.89
C LEU A 591 -44.45 10.28 13.37
N ASP A 592 -45.57 10.03 14.09
CA ASP A 592 -45.66 10.39 15.50
C ASP A 592 -44.67 9.60 16.37
N ARG A 593 -44.48 8.32 16.02
CA ARG A 593 -43.48 7.48 16.68
C ARG A 593 -42.04 7.92 16.34
N LEU A 594 -41.77 8.26 15.09
CA LEU A 594 -40.43 8.80 14.69
C LEU A 594 -40.09 10.06 15.47
N LEU A 595 -41.05 10.99 15.63
CA LEU A 595 -40.87 12.23 16.39
C LEU A 595 -40.70 11.98 17.89
N ALA A 596 -41.18 10.87 18.42
CA ALA A 596 -41.03 10.48 19.81
C ALA A 596 -39.72 9.75 20.15
N ILE A 597 -38.94 9.31 19.12
CA ILE A 597 -37.72 8.56 19.35
C ILE A 597 -36.62 9.45 19.95
N PRO A 598 -36.09 9.10 21.14
CA PRO A 598 -35.03 9.86 21.78
C PRO A 598 -33.73 9.78 20.96
N SER A 599 -32.91 10.85 21.04
CA SER A 599 -31.63 10.97 20.30
C SER A 599 -30.71 9.76 20.49
N ALA A 600 -30.66 9.18 21.69
CA ALA A 600 -29.84 8.00 21.98
C ALA A 600 -30.28 6.74 21.22
N LYS A 601 -31.54 6.61 20.85
CA LYS A 601 -32.05 5.47 20.06
C LYS A 601 -31.87 5.64 18.54
N LYS A 602 -31.38 6.80 18.08
CA LYS A 602 -31.06 7.08 16.69
C LYS A 602 -29.63 6.68 16.34
N GLU A 603 -28.90 6.06 17.26
CA GLU A 603 -27.53 5.58 17.08
C GLU A 603 -27.45 4.08 17.37
N ILE A 604 -26.72 3.38 16.51
CA ILE A 604 -26.37 1.96 16.68
C ILE A 604 -24.88 1.88 16.89
N ILE A 605 -24.47 1.37 18.04
CA ILE A 605 -23.05 1.07 18.31
C ILE A 605 -22.82 -0.41 17.99
N LYS A 606 -21.90 -0.68 17.11
CA LYS A 606 -21.42 -2.02 16.78
C LYS A 606 -20.06 -2.20 17.49
N GLU A 607 -19.90 -3.36 18.15
CA GLU A 607 -18.65 -3.71 18.87
C GLU A 607 -17.83 -4.73 18.07
N THR A 608 -18.45 -5.50 17.20
CA THR A 608 -17.83 -6.55 16.41
C THR A 608 -18.02 -6.31 14.91
N PRO A 609 -17.02 -6.64 14.05
CA PRO A 609 -15.66 -7.07 14.40
C PRO A 609 -14.80 -5.94 15.01
N TYR A 610 -15.17 -4.67 14.80
CA TYR A 610 -14.47 -3.50 15.35
C TYR A 610 -15.49 -2.47 15.80
N LYS A 611 -15.17 -1.72 16.85
CA LYS A 611 -16.06 -0.68 17.38
C LYS A 611 -16.24 0.47 16.41
N TYR A 612 -17.50 0.74 16.05
CA TYR A 612 -17.91 1.91 15.27
C TYR A 612 -19.37 2.25 15.56
N SER A 613 -19.83 3.44 15.18
CA SER A 613 -21.23 3.81 15.32
C SER A 613 -21.83 4.26 14.00
N ILE A 614 -23.14 4.01 13.85
CA ILE A 614 -23.95 4.54 12.76
C ILE A 614 -25.09 5.31 13.41
N ARG A 615 -25.24 6.57 13.04
CA ARG A 615 -26.29 7.44 13.55
C ARG A 615 -27.13 8.00 12.42
N VAL A 616 -28.45 8.04 12.60
CA VAL A 616 -29.35 8.77 11.71
C VAL A 616 -29.78 10.09 12.34
N ALA A 617 -29.80 11.12 11.51
CA ALA A 617 -30.39 12.40 11.80
C ALA A 617 -31.51 12.69 10.80
N TYR A 618 -32.66 13.07 11.29
CA TYR A 618 -33.78 13.54 10.51
C TYR A 618 -34.46 14.69 11.26
N GLN A 619 -35.39 15.39 10.60
CA GLN A 619 -36.01 16.60 11.10
C GLN A 619 -36.64 16.39 12.46
N THR A 620 -36.48 17.37 13.33
CA THR A 620 -37.12 17.44 14.66
C THR A 620 -38.02 18.67 14.72
N PRO A 621 -39.09 18.63 15.53
CA PRO A 621 -40.00 19.76 15.69
C PRO A 621 -39.28 21.01 16.15
N VAL A 622 -39.60 22.15 15.59
CA VAL A 622 -39.08 23.47 15.92
C VAL A 622 -40.24 24.35 16.35
N THR A 623 -40.02 25.14 17.39
CA THR A 623 -40.99 26.12 17.82
C THR A 623 -40.77 27.46 17.09
N ILE A 624 -41.78 27.94 16.39
CA ILE A 624 -41.74 29.22 15.68
C ILE A 624 -42.80 30.18 16.21
N ASP A 625 -42.49 31.47 16.23
CA ASP A 625 -43.46 32.53 16.50
C ASP A 625 -44.02 33.01 15.15
N TYR A 626 -45.21 32.58 14.83
CA TYR A 626 -45.94 32.94 13.62
C TYR A 626 -47.07 33.91 13.97
N ASP A 627 -46.92 35.18 13.60
CA ASP A 627 -47.86 36.26 13.87
C ASP A 627 -48.30 36.38 15.34
N GLY A 628 -47.30 36.30 16.26
CA GLY A 628 -47.55 36.40 17.69
C GLY A 628 -48.12 35.14 18.34
N THR A 629 -48.26 34.06 17.55
CA THR A 629 -48.71 32.76 18.08
C THR A 629 -47.57 31.75 17.99
N VAL A 630 -47.22 31.16 19.13
CA VAL A 630 -46.21 30.11 19.22
C VAL A 630 -46.78 28.81 18.66
N LYS A 631 -46.19 28.30 17.60
CA LYS A 631 -46.61 27.07 16.93
C LYS A 631 -45.46 26.07 16.80
N GLU A 632 -45.80 24.77 16.90
CA GLU A 632 -44.86 23.71 16.51
C GLU A 632 -44.86 23.59 15.00
N ALA A 633 -43.66 23.68 14.38
CA ALA A 633 -43.43 23.45 13.00
C ALA A 633 -42.60 22.17 12.82
N ILE A 634 -43.05 21.28 11.97
CA ILE A 634 -42.39 19.99 11.67
C ILE A 634 -41.98 20.04 10.20
N ALA A 635 -40.68 19.97 9.95
CA ALA A 635 -40.13 20.00 8.60
C ALA A 635 -40.22 18.59 7.95
N SER A 636 -40.43 18.54 6.66
CA SER A 636 -40.41 17.29 5.88
C SER A 636 -39.05 17.05 5.26
N THR A 637 -38.37 18.12 4.85
CA THR A 637 -37.08 18.10 4.17
C THR A 637 -36.05 18.94 4.90
N PHE A 638 -34.79 18.85 4.47
CA PHE A 638 -33.69 19.67 5.00
C PHE A 638 -33.94 21.16 4.79
N GLU A 639 -34.40 21.53 3.61
CA GLU A 639 -34.69 22.93 3.25
C GLU A 639 -35.81 23.49 4.13
N ASP A 640 -36.87 22.73 4.37
CA ASP A 640 -37.94 23.13 5.30
C ASP A 640 -37.39 23.40 6.69
N CYS A 641 -36.53 22.50 7.17
CA CYS A 641 -35.89 22.64 8.47
C CYS A 641 -35.02 23.92 8.57
N LEU A 642 -34.29 24.23 7.51
CA LEU A 642 -33.49 25.44 7.42
C LEU A 642 -34.36 26.70 7.51
N VAL A 643 -35.47 26.74 6.80
CA VAL A 643 -36.43 27.86 6.83
C VAL A 643 -37.03 28.01 8.22
N TYR A 644 -37.55 26.95 8.82
CA TYR A 644 -38.18 27.02 10.15
C TYR A 644 -37.19 27.40 11.26
N THR A 645 -35.98 26.88 11.22
CA THR A 645 -34.95 27.23 12.20
C THR A 645 -34.53 28.68 12.11
N ASN A 646 -34.60 29.27 10.91
CA ASN A 646 -34.22 30.67 10.64
C ASN A 646 -35.45 31.53 10.29
N TYR A 647 -36.62 31.18 10.81
CA TYR A 647 -37.91 31.79 10.45
C TYR A 647 -37.88 33.34 10.44
N GLN A 648 -37.17 33.98 11.36
CA GLN A 648 -37.06 35.44 11.43
C GLN A 648 -36.42 36.05 10.14
N LEU A 649 -35.53 35.34 9.46
CA LEU A 649 -34.94 35.78 8.19
C LEU A 649 -35.94 35.69 7.03
N PHE A 650 -36.92 34.80 7.14
CA PHE A 650 -37.93 34.55 6.11
C PHE A 650 -39.27 35.21 6.39
N LYS A 651 -39.38 36.01 7.51
CA LYS A 651 -40.59 36.61 7.99
C LYS A 651 -41.26 37.57 6.99
N GLU A 652 -40.48 38.18 6.10
CA GLU A 652 -40.98 39.08 5.05
C GLU A 652 -41.71 38.33 3.89
N ILE A 653 -41.60 37.01 3.85
CA ILE A 653 -42.31 36.18 2.89
C ILE A 653 -43.71 35.91 3.44
N SER A 654 -44.68 36.78 3.10
CA SER A 654 -46.05 36.62 3.55
C SER A 654 -46.74 35.40 2.98
N THR A 655 -47.23 34.49 3.84
CA THR A 655 -48.04 33.33 3.45
C THR A 655 -49.12 33.11 4.51
N ASP A 656 -50.22 32.47 4.08
CA ASP A 656 -51.36 32.19 4.98
C ASP A 656 -51.12 31.05 5.94
N ASP A 657 -50.18 30.19 5.66
CA ASP A 657 -49.80 29.05 6.51
C ASP A 657 -48.32 28.67 6.37
N THR A 658 -47.80 27.86 7.28
CA THR A 658 -46.40 27.40 7.32
C THR A 658 -46.07 26.47 6.14
N GLY A 659 -47.02 25.69 5.63
CA GLY A 659 -46.85 24.80 4.49
C GLY A 659 -46.69 25.55 3.18
N SER A 660 -47.38 26.70 3.06
CA SER A 660 -47.25 27.62 1.90
C SER A 660 -45.93 28.37 1.93
N LEU A 661 -45.39 28.69 3.11
CA LEU A 661 -44.09 29.32 3.29
C LEU A 661 -42.97 28.50 2.66
N VAL A 662 -42.99 27.18 2.83
CA VAL A 662 -41.95 26.28 2.32
C VAL A 662 -42.05 26.09 0.79
N LYS A 663 -43.25 26.22 0.21
CA LYS A 663 -43.43 26.10 -1.25
C LYS A 663 -42.94 27.33 -2.04
N ARG A 664 -42.68 28.43 -1.39
CA ARG A 664 -42.10 29.65 -1.97
C ARG A 664 -40.59 29.73 -1.72
#